data_ee6b7a146d2ea3532566f161ab5d6330
#
_entry.id   ee6b7a146d2ea3532566f161ab5d6330
#
_cell.length_a   1.000
_cell.length_b   1.000
_cell.length_c   1.000
_cell.angle_alpha   90.00
_cell.angle_beta   90.00
_cell.angle_gamma   90.00
#
_symmetry.space_group_name_H-M   'P 1'
#
loop_
_entity.id
_entity.type
_entity.pdbx_description
1 polymer ?
#
loop_
_entity_poly.entity_id
_entity_poly.type
_entity_poly.pdbx_seq_one_letter_code
_entity_poly.pdbx_strand_id
1 'polypeptide(L)'
;MKKMIVLTSLWSFLFIFSFSMFGCSEDDDEFGTTAERGNEVRTPRVEEINGKAVVTWIDPYITDIKEVQVKDLQTNEQQTVAKGVQSAEFAITDNSLLSYRYEMKVVRTTGKVSAGVTARLVKNWAQKLHPLMDYHSDATPQSGMFFKNQPVAKVNVFDIRDDENISKLTTAVMQGVINQEQALTYLIWLQQDLTQLDDAEVQYEMQPLANTSRNRGFAALYNMYKDRFNCLVVWDENQPWSWSMAQMISSQEKGIPVTESMRKFIEDELGIGNLEVRDIRNQWSSKAEAYGWAIAHYADKCHPKLTFSGGLRSDYKDNPWRMYDYVAASKGFVFWLDDSNGDDKQIMDNIFNSGSYPVGSSVFGYGMNANGDELNKITNIHNAGFVVSDYYANGSYWCSFPSKAFQQRKGIAGEVKPGKIYVAISLSDGDNIQFDANSLYQIFKEGKRRGEVPVGVTLAAGLQELNPKLLEFYYKNMTPNDELTAGPSGFQFIYGDYYAQSGKYAEWLEMNKKWLSTAGFHTAHLWNTDEQMYFEQYMKSKAVDAIMDGSNRTHTTGSSYKLVDGVVRIDQGTMCRNNGDVYRDLMSVSPSPRRPLFRHVYLLTNYYGFEGNKVVVYERLIKELERVEQDCPDTYEFMLPMDLAASIRKYIEEGGVY
;
A
#
# COMPACT_ATOMS: atom_id res chain seq x y z
N MET A 1 -11.17 -45.21 37.54
CA MET A 1 -10.86 -46.08 36.42
C MET A 1 -10.73 -45.22 35.18
N LYS A 2 -9.67 -45.31 34.49
CA LYS A 2 -9.11 -44.58 33.31
C LYS A 2 -9.73 -43.22 32.94
N LYS A 3 -9.06 -42.16 33.34
CA LYS A 3 -9.20 -40.80 32.79
C LYS A 3 -8.66 -40.82 31.38
N MET A 4 -9.50 -40.45 30.41
CA MET A 4 -9.10 -40.15 29.06
C MET A 4 -8.81 -38.64 29.01
N ILE A 5 -7.53 -38.29 28.88
CA ILE A 5 -7.07 -36.91 28.67
C ILE A 5 -7.23 -36.63 27.19
N VAL A 6 -8.15 -35.74 26.84
CA VAL A 6 -8.24 -35.18 25.51
C VAL A 6 -7.23 -34.02 25.44
N LEU A 7 -6.15 -34.26 24.71
CA LEU A 7 -5.22 -33.19 24.32
C LEU A 7 -5.90 -32.40 23.18
N THR A 8 -6.44 -31.25 23.50
CA THR A 8 -6.71 -30.21 22.50
C THR A 8 -5.40 -29.47 22.22
N SER A 9 -4.82 -29.77 21.09
CA SER A 9 -3.68 -29.02 20.58
C SER A 9 -4.14 -27.62 20.19
N LEU A 10 -3.83 -26.64 21.05
CA LEU A 10 -3.85 -25.23 20.71
C LEU A 10 -2.76 -24.99 19.68
N TRP A 11 -3.14 -24.80 18.42
CA TRP A 11 -2.27 -24.18 17.43
C TRP A 11 -2.41 -22.66 17.59
N SER A 12 -1.58 -22.12 18.48
CA SER A 12 -1.30 -20.69 18.51
C SER A 12 -0.47 -20.36 17.28
N PHE A 13 -1.07 -19.79 16.24
CA PHE A 13 -0.35 -19.15 15.18
C PHE A 13 0.25 -17.84 15.70
N LEU A 14 1.45 -17.92 16.23
CA LEU A 14 2.30 -16.76 16.44
C LEU A 14 2.69 -16.23 15.05
N PHE A 15 2.06 -15.16 14.60
CA PHE A 15 2.57 -14.35 13.51
C PHE A 15 3.77 -13.56 14.03
N ILE A 16 4.94 -14.17 14.00
CA ILE A 16 6.19 -13.44 14.14
C ILE A 16 6.50 -12.85 12.78
N PHE A 17 6.11 -11.60 12.56
CA PHE A 17 6.76 -10.75 11.59
C PHE A 17 8.13 -10.38 12.18
N SER A 18 9.08 -11.30 12.08
CA SER A 18 10.47 -10.95 12.28
C SER A 18 10.96 -10.21 11.02
N PHE A 19 10.70 -8.91 10.97
CA PHE A 19 11.63 -8.04 10.28
C PHE A 19 12.91 -8.04 11.12
N SER A 20 13.74 -9.03 10.92
CA SER A 20 15.11 -8.96 11.39
C SER A 20 15.75 -7.77 10.70
N MET A 21 16.04 -6.74 11.48
CA MET A 21 16.99 -5.72 11.06
C MET A 21 18.29 -6.42 10.77
N PHE A 22 18.67 -6.47 9.51
CA PHE A 22 19.92 -7.04 9.08
C PHE A 22 21.07 -6.09 9.37
N GLY A 23 21.92 -6.55 10.25
CA GLY A 23 23.32 -6.36 10.00
C GLY A 23 23.67 -7.00 8.64
N CYS A 24 24.43 -6.30 7.82
CA CYS A 24 24.98 -6.78 6.57
C CYS A 24 25.53 -8.20 6.73
N SER A 25 24.91 -9.19 6.08
CA SER A 25 25.68 -10.33 5.63
C SER A 25 26.26 -9.95 4.28
N GLU A 26 27.57 -9.87 4.23
CA GLU A 26 28.33 -9.86 3.00
C GLU A 26 28.02 -11.18 2.27
N ASP A 27 27.10 -11.17 1.32
CA ASP A 27 27.13 -12.13 0.25
C ASP A 27 28.20 -11.63 -0.71
N ASP A 28 29.31 -12.31 -0.71
CA ASP A 28 30.38 -12.15 -1.69
C ASP A 28 29.81 -12.41 -3.08
N ASP A 29 29.40 -11.34 -3.76
CA ASP A 29 29.24 -11.34 -5.20
C ASP A 29 30.63 -11.56 -5.81
N GLU A 30 30.78 -12.58 -6.61
CA GLU A 30 32.00 -13.00 -7.35
C GLU A 30 32.55 -11.91 -8.31
N PHE A 31 32.05 -10.68 -8.21
CA PHE A 31 32.55 -9.48 -8.89
C PHE A 31 32.86 -8.40 -7.85
N GLY A 32 34.11 -8.32 -7.47
CA GLY A 32 34.67 -7.47 -6.43
C GLY A 32 34.48 -5.96 -6.56
N THR A 33 33.24 -5.48 -6.55
CA THR A 33 32.90 -4.07 -6.29
C THR A 33 31.58 -4.04 -5.52
N THR A 34 31.65 -3.62 -4.27
CA THR A 34 30.45 -3.29 -3.47
C THR A 34 29.65 -2.20 -4.20
N ALA A 35 28.50 -2.59 -4.80
CA ALA A 35 27.58 -1.64 -5.43
C ALA A 35 27.00 -0.72 -4.35
N GLU A 36 27.10 0.59 -4.52
CA GLU A 36 26.46 1.57 -3.64
C GLU A 36 24.96 1.64 -3.94
N ARG A 37 24.12 1.29 -2.95
CA ARG A 37 22.67 1.51 -3.02
C ARG A 37 22.33 2.97 -2.73
N GLY A 38 21.26 3.46 -3.36
CA GLY A 38 20.77 4.84 -3.17
C GLY A 38 21.36 5.88 -4.13
N ASN A 39 22.22 5.44 -5.08
CA ASN A 39 22.80 6.30 -6.12
C ASN A 39 22.43 5.82 -7.54
N GLU A 40 21.36 5.04 -7.66
CA GLU A 40 20.87 4.50 -8.91
C GLU A 40 20.16 5.57 -9.75
N VAL A 41 20.03 5.33 -11.05
CA VAL A 41 19.16 6.15 -11.90
C VAL A 41 17.72 6.10 -11.40
N ARG A 42 16.98 7.18 -11.61
CA ARG A 42 15.60 7.35 -11.21
C ARG A 42 14.68 7.20 -12.41
N THR A 43 13.44 6.78 -12.18
CA THR A 43 12.37 6.68 -13.18
C THR A 43 12.81 6.04 -14.51
N PRO A 44 13.44 4.85 -14.49
CA PRO A 44 13.90 4.21 -15.70
C PRO A 44 12.73 3.76 -16.56
N ARG A 45 12.78 4.07 -17.85
CA ARG A 45 11.77 3.70 -18.84
C ARG A 45 12.41 3.18 -20.09
N VAL A 46 11.65 2.39 -20.85
CA VAL A 46 12.03 2.02 -22.21
C VAL A 46 10.78 2.00 -23.09
N GLU A 47 10.90 2.62 -24.26
CA GLU A 47 9.84 2.71 -25.26
C GLU A 47 10.38 2.27 -26.60
N GLU A 48 9.51 1.71 -27.47
CA GLU A 48 9.88 1.46 -28.85
C GLU A 48 9.56 2.69 -29.69
N ILE A 49 10.59 3.29 -30.25
CA ILE A 49 10.47 4.44 -31.13
C ILE A 49 11.20 4.10 -32.44
N ASN A 50 10.48 4.09 -33.57
CA ASN A 50 11.03 3.80 -34.92
C ASN A 50 11.82 2.48 -34.98
N GLY A 51 11.34 1.42 -34.30
CA GLY A 51 11.96 0.10 -34.30
C GLY A 51 13.23 -0.01 -33.42
N LYS A 52 13.49 0.97 -32.58
CA LYS A 52 14.55 0.94 -31.58
C LYS A 52 13.95 0.98 -30.18
N ALA A 53 14.62 0.35 -29.22
CA ALA A 53 14.36 0.55 -27.82
C ALA A 53 15.06 1.83 -27.35
N VAL A 54 14.30 2.82 -26.94
CA VAL A 54 14.79 4.06 -26.36
C VAL A 54 14.66 3.96 -24.86
N VAL A 55 15.78 3.85 -24.17
CA VAL A 55 15.88 3.77 -22.70
C VAL A 55 16.07 5.18 -22.19
N THR A 56 15.23 5.61 -21.26
CA THR A 56 15.30 6.92 -20.62
C THR A 56 15.31 6.79 -19.10
N TRP A 57 15.89 7.78 -18.43
CA TRP A 57 15.95 7.85 -16.95
C TRP A 57 16.13 9.30 -16.50
N ILE A 58 16.10 9.48 -15.19
CA ILE A 58 16.52 10.74 -14.55
C ILE A 58 17.80 10.44 -13.74
N ASP A 59 18.81 11.27 -13.86
CA ASP A 59 20.03 11.14 -13.07
C ASP A 59 19.73 11.28 -11.58
N PRO A 60 20.41 10.51 -10.70
CA PRO A 60 20.26 10.68 -9.25
C PRO A 60 20.73 12.07 -8.77
N TYR A 61 20.32 12.46 -7.57
CA TYR A 61 20.65 13.79 -6.98
C TYR A 61 22.11 13.92 -6.51
N ILE A 62 23.01 13.01 -6.86
CA ILE A 62 24.43 13.12 -6.57
C ILE A 62 25.14 14.01 -7.58
N THR A 63 26.13 14.76 -7.12
CA THR A 63 26.83 15.76 -7.97
C THR A 63 27.98 15.17 -8.78
N ASP A 64 28.54 14.05 -8.33
CA ASP A 64 29.78 13.45 -8.86
C ASP A 64 29.52 12.28 -9.83
N ILE A 65 28.40 12.31 -10.55
CA ILE A 65 28.15 11.37 -11.65
C ILE A 65 29.18 11.62 -12.75
N LYS A 66 29.89 10.57 -13.14
CA LYS A 66 30.75 10.57 -14.33
C LYS A 66 29.97 10.21 -15.59
N GLU A 67 29.26 9.09 -15.53
CA GLU A 67 28.55 8.50 -16.66
C GLU A 67 27.47 7.51 -16.15
N VAL A 68 26.52 7.14 -17.01
CA VAL A 68 25.59 6.04 -16.80
C VAL A 68 25.90 4.95 -17.84
N GLN A 69 26.12 3.74 -17.38
CA GLN A 69 26.27 2.56 -18.21
C GLN A 69 24.90 1.92 -18.41
N VAL A 70 24.50 1.74 -19.66
CA VAL A 70 23.25 1.09 -20.03
C VAL A 70 23.58 -0.17 -20.82
N LYS A 71 23.11 -1.31 -20.34
CA LYS A 71 23.38 -2.63 -20.93
C LYS A 71 22.09 -3.28 -21.39
N ASP A 72 22.05 -3.68 -22.65
CA ASP A 72 21.04 -4.59 -23.17
C ASP A 72 21.34 -6.02 -22.64
N LEU A 73 20.41 -6.56 -21.85
CA LEU A 73 20.58 -7.88 -21.21
C LEU A 73 20.33 -9.05 -22.16
N GLN A 74 19.81 -8.81 -23.37
CA GLN A 74 19.61 -9.84 -24.39
C GLN A 74 20.84 -10.01 -25.26
N THR A 75 21.40 -8.89 -25.75
CA THR A 75 22.54 -8.89 -26.66
C THR A 75 23.88 -8.73 -25.95
N ASN A 76 23.88 -8.31 -24.68
CA ASN A 76 25.05 -7.86 -23.92
C ASN A 76 25.72 -6.59 -24.48
N GLU A 77 25.11 -5.90 -25.45
CA GLU A 77 25.56 -4.59 -25.88
C GLU A 77 25.50 -3.60 -24.72
N GLN A 78 26.57 -2.80 -24.57
CA GLN A 78 26.64 -1.78 -23.53
C GLN A 78 26.97 -0.43 -24.14
N GLN A 79 26.24 0.58 -23.70
CA GLN A 79 26.49 1.97 -24.04
C GLN A 79 26.85 2.76 -22.76
N THR A 80 27.71 3.75 -22.93
CA THR A 80 28.11 4.65 -21.84
C THR A 80 27.63 6.05 -22.20
N VAL A 81 26.80 6.62 -21.32
CA VAL A 81 26.10 7.87 -21.55
C VAL A 81 26.59 8.91 -20.56
N ALA A 82 26.96 10.10 -21.04
CA ALA A 82 27.41 11.18 -20.19
C ALA A 82 26.29 11.71 -19.29
N LYS A 83 26.65 12.22 -18.13
CA LYS A 83 25.74 12.89 -17.20
C LYS A 83 24.86 13.92 -17.93
N GLY A 84 23.56 13.91 -17.65
CA GLY A 84 22.57 14.85 -18.17
C GLY A 84 21.99 14.48 -19.56
N VAL A 85 22.53 13.49 -20.26
CA VAL A 85 21.95 13.03 -21.54
C VAL A 85 20.68 12.22 -21.30
N GLN A 86 20.69 11.35 -20.31
CA GLN A 86 19.52 10.63 -19.76
C GLN A 86 18.76 9.76 -20.79
N SER A 87 19.43 9.33 -21.85
CA SER A 87 18.85 8.48 -22.88
C SER A 87 19.90 7.63 -23.59
N ALA A 88 19.53 6.38 -23.95
CA ALA A 88 20.30 5.46 -24.79
C ALA A 88 19.37 4.75 -25.76
N GLU A 89 19.86 4.42 -26.97
CA GLU A 89 19.07 3.74 -28.00
C GLU A 89 19.72 2.40 -28.37
N PHE A 90 18.94 1.33 -28.42
CA PHE A 90 19.38 0.00 -28.82
C PHE A 90 18.55 -0.49 -30.00
N ALA A 91 19.20 -1.22 -30.93
CA ALA A 91 18.48 -1.86 -32.01
C ALA A 91 17.67 -3.06 -31.49
N ILE A 92 16.43 -3.18 -31.92
CA ILE A 92 15.62 -4.37 -31.65
C ILE A 92 15.94 -5.39 -32.75
N THR A 93 16.77 -6.36 -32.44
CA THR A 93 17.27 -7.35 -33.42
C THR A 93 16.44 -8.62 -33.50
N ASP A 94 15.74 -8.98 -32.42
CA ASP A 94 14.89 -10.18 -32.35
C ASP A 94 13.45 -9.79 -31.97
N ASN A 95 12.60 -9.69 -33.01
CA ASN A 95 11.18 -9.35 -32.82
C ASN A 95 10.32 -10.49 -32.28
N SER A 96 10.88 -11.68 -32.05
CA SER A 96 10.17 -12.81 -31.43
C SER A 96 10.13 -12.73 -29.92
N LEU A 97 11.02 -11.92 -29.29
CA LEU A 97 11.06 -11.76 -27.86
C LEU A 97 9.84 -10.97 -27.36
N LEU A 98 9.24 -11.43 -26.28
CA LEU A 98 8.10 -10.78 -25.63
C LEU A 98 8.54 -9.63 -24.73
N SER A 99 9.80 -9.60 -24.29
CA SER A 99 10.34 -8.49 -23.50
C SER A 99 11.84 -8.26 -23.76
N TYR A 100 12.23 -6.99 -23.71
CA TYR A 100 13.62 -6.55 -23.77
C TYR A 100 13.96 -5.86 -22.45
N ARG A 101 15.14 -6.16 -21.91
CA ARG A 101 15.58 -5.67 -20.59
C ARG A 101 16.89 -4.91 -20.72
N TYR A 102 16.93 -3.77 -20.07
CA TYR A 102 18.09 -2.86 -20.07
C TYR A 102 18.48 -2.54 -18.64
N GLU A 103 19.71 -2.85 -18.25
CA GLU A 103 20.26 -2.53 -16.93
C GLU A 103 21.02 -1.22 -17.01
N MET A 104 20.78 -0.33 -16.05
CA MET A 104 21.48 0.96 -15.92
C MET A 104 22.27 0.99 -14.60
N LYS A 105 23.51 1.42 -14.68
CA LYS A 105 24.39 1.63 -13.52
C LYS A 105 25.05 3.00 -13.61
N VAL A 106 25.01 3.73 -12.49
CA VAL A 106 25.67 5.02 -12.37
C VAL A 106 27.13 4.81 -11.99
N VAL A 107 28.04 5.38 -12.75
CA VAL A 107 29.47 5.40 -12.44
C VAL A 107 29.84 6.79 -11.92
N ARG A 108 30.42 6.86 -10.72
CA ARG A 108 30.86 8.11 -10.10
C ARG A 108 32.27 8.48 -10.54
N THR A 109 32.63 9.75 -10.40
CA THR A 109 34.01 10.23 -10.65
C THR A 109 35.04 9.56 -9.77
N THR A 110 34.62 9.01 -8.63
CA THR A 110 35.46 8.21 -7.71
C THR A 110 35.72 6.79 -8.21
N GLY A 111 35.07 6.35 -9.29
CA GLY A 111 35.12 4.98 -9.82
C GLY A 111 34.12 4.02 -9.16
N LYS A 112 33.37 4.45 -8.15
CA LYS A 112 32.32 3.63 -7.54
C LYS A 112 31.13 3.49 -8.49
N VAL A 113 30.46 2.32 -8.46
CA VAL A 113 29.35 1.96 -9.33
C VAL A 113 28.11 1.67 -8.49
N SER A 114 26.95 2.20 -8.87
CA SER A 114 25.67 1.93 -8.18
C SER A 114 25.21 0.48 -8.41
N ALA A 115 24.22 0.05 -7.63
CA ALA A 115 23.42 -1.12 -7.99
C ALA A 115 22.76 -0.92 -9.37
N GLY A 116 22.51 -2.03 -10.09
CA GLY A 116 21.84 -1.99 -11.39
C GLY A 116 20.34 -1.82 -11.24
N VAL A 117 19.77 -0.89 -12.02
CA VAL A 117 18.31 -0.73 -12.16
C VAL A 117 17.90 -1.20 -13.54
N THR A 118 16.85 -2.01 -13.63
CA THR A 118 16.39 -2.59 -14.91
C THR A 118 15.11 -1.92 -15.38
N ALA A 119 15.12 -1.41 -16.62
CA ALA A 119 13.92 -1.05 -17.36
C ALA A 119 13.56 -2.15 -18.36
N ARG A 120 12.27 -2.26 -18.72
CA ARG A 120 11.77 -3.27 -19.67
C ARG A 120 10.93 -2.66 -20.76
N LEU A 121 11.13 -3.17 -21.97
CA LEU A 121 10.19 -3.02 -23.06
C LEU A 121 9.45 -4.35 -23.22
N VAL A 122 8.15 -4.35 -23.00
CA VAL A 122 7.30 -5.52 -23.24
C VAL A 122 6.73 -5.42 -24.65
N LYS A 123 7.05 -6.40 -25.50
CA LYS A 123 6.50 -6.55 -26.84
C LYS A 123 5.63 -7.79 -26.88
N ASN A 124 4.45 -7.72 -26.35
CA ASN A 124 3.50 -8.81 -26.55
C ASN A 124 2.37 -8.36 -27.49
N TRP A 125 1.54 -9.30 -27.90
CA TRP A 125 0.35 -9.01 -28.70
C TRP A 125 -0.57 -7.98 -28.02
N ALA A 126 -0.59 -7.94 -26.68
CA ALA A 126 -1.37 -6.99 -25.91
C ALA A 126 -0.91 -5.54 -26.14
N GLN A 127 0.38 -5.26 -26.35
CA GLN A 127 0.84 -3.90 -26.69
C GLN A 127 0.24 -3.38 -28.00
N LYS A 128 0.01 -4.26 -28.98
CA LYS A 128 -0.62 -3.87 -30.26
C LYS A 128 -2.11 -3.64 -30.12
N LEU A 129 -2.76 -4.41 -29.25
CA LEU A 129 -4.20 -4.33 -28.98
C LEU A 129 -4.54 -3.30 -27.91
N HIS A 130 -3.65 -3.09 -26.96
CA HIS A 130 -3.85 -2.30 -25.75
C HIS A 130 -2.67 -1.34 -25.50
N PRO A 131 -2.45 -0.34 -26.38
CA PRO A 131 -1.40 0.63 -26.16
C PRO A 131 -1.66 1.36 -24.82
N LEU A 132 -0.57 1.73 -24.15
CA LEU A 132 -0.69 2.62 -23.00
C LEU A 132 -1.33 3.93 -23.48
N MET A 133 -2.40 4.34 -22.79
CA MET A 133 -3.06 5.60 -23.02
C MET A 133 -2.54 6.66 -22.05
N ASP A 134 -2.85 7.91 -22.33
CA ASP A 134 -2.69 8.95 -21.33
C ASP A 134 -3.56 8.61 -20.12
N TYR A 135 -2.90 8.42 -18.97
CA TYR A 135 -3.56 8.06 -17.72
C TYR A 135 -4.09 9.29 -16.96
N HIS A 136 -3.82 10.50 -17.42
CA HIS A 136 -4.39 11.71 -16.82
C HIS A 136 -5.86 11.88 -17.23
N SER A 137 -6.66 12.31 -16.29
CA SER A 137 -8.07 12.60 -16.49
C SER A 137 -8.37 14.06 -16.12
N ASP A 138 -9.20 14.73 -16.93
CA ASP A 138 -9.71 16.08 -16.64
C ASP A 138 -10.85 16.08 -15.61
N ALA A 139 -11.26 14.91 -15.11
CA ALA A 139 -12.28 14.82 -14.07
C ALA A 139 -11.80 15.49 -12.77
N THR A 140 -12.73 16.08 -12.03
CA THR A 140 -12.42 16.61 -10.70
C THR A 140 -12.18 15.47 -9.72
N PRO A 141 -10.98 15.35 -9.12
CA PRO A 141 -10.69 14.31 -8.15
C PRO A 141 -11.55 14.45 -6.89
N GLN A 142 -11.81 13.35 -6.20
CA GLN A 142 -12.48 13.39 -4.93
C GLN A 142 -11.56 14.00 -3.86
N SER A 143 -12.16 14.73 -2.92
CA SER A 143 -11.43 15.40 -1.84
C SER A 143 -12.34 15.69 -0.65
N GLY A 144 -11.73 16.00 0.50
CA GLY A 144 -12.42 16.40 1.72
C GLY A 144 -12.95 15.22 2.56
N MET A 145 -12.51 14.00 2.25
CA MET A 145 -12.75 12.83 3.10
C MET A 145 -11.62 12.66 4.09
N PHE A 146 -10.39 12.85 3.65
CA PHE A 146 -9.18 12.68 4.44
C PHE A 146 -8.58 14.04 4.82
N PHE A 147 -7.67 14.00 5.80
CA PHE A 147 -6.92 15.19 6.19
C PHE A 147 -5.94 15.60 5.09
N LYS A 148 -5.86 16.89 4.85
CA LYS A 148 -4.86 17.51 3.97
C LYS A 148 -4.29 18.77 4.60
N ASN A 149 -3.03 19.00 4.35
CA ASN A 149 -2.33 20.25 4.65
C ASN A 149 -1.76 20.86 3.35
N GLN A 150 -0.94 21.88 3.48
CA GLN A 150 -0.35 22.56 2.32
C GLN A 150 1.06 22.03 2.04
N PRO A 151 1.41 21.75 0.77
CA PRO A 151 2.77 21.39 0.40
C PRO A 151 3.72 22.56 0.55
N VAL A 152 5.01 22.26 0.68
CA VAL A 152 6.10 23.24 0.65
C VAL A 152 6.95 23.05 -0.60
N ALA A 153 7.61 24.10 -1.05
CA ALA A 153 8.49 24.02 -2.21
C ALA A 153 9.70 23.11 -1.96
N LYS A 154 10.19 23.07 -0.72
CA LYS A 154 11.33 22.29 -0.28
C LYS A 154 11.08 21.81 1.14
N VAL A 155 11.13 20.51 1.38
CA VAL A 155 10.88 19.90 2.69
C VAL A 155 12.19 19.66 3.46
N ASN A 156 12.16 19.82 4.78
CA ASN A 156 13.26 19.46 5.67
C ASN A 156 13.19 17.96 5.98
N VAL A 157 14.28 17.25 5.71
CA VAL A 157 14.37 15.78 5.88
C VAL A 157 15.31 15.45 7.02
N PHE A 158 14.84 14.63 7.96
CA PHE A 158 15.56 14.20 9.14
C PHE A 158 15.81 12.70 9.10
N ASP A 159 17.06 12.29 9.25
CA ASP A 159 17.43 10.88 9.31
C ASP A 159 17.33 10.36 10.74
N ILE A 160 16.39 9.47 10.99
CA ILE A 160 16.13 8.87 12.31
C ILE A 160 16.46 7.37 12.34
N ARG A 161 17.11 6.83 11.31
CA ARG A 161 17.37 5.39 11.19
C ARG A 161 18.15 4.83 12.38
N ASP A 162 19.12 5.60 12.86
CA ASP A 162 20.00 5.21 13.98
C ASP A 162 19.48 5.64 15.36
N ASP A 163 18.32 6.31 15.44
CA ASP A 163 17.72 6.71 16.70
C ASP A 163 17.09 5.51 17.43
N GLU A 164 16.99 5.60 18.75
CA GLU A 164 16.27 4.62 19.57
C GLU A 164 14.81 4.51 19.15
N ASN A 165 14.23 3.32 19.15
CA ASN A 165 12.87 3.11 18.68
C ASN A 165 11.82 3.92 19.46
N ILE A 166 12.03 4.10 20.78
CA ILE A 166 11.15 4.96 21.59
C ILE A 166 11.23 6.43 21.15
N SER A 167 12.39 6.90 20.77
CA SER A 167 12.60 8.24 20.23
C SER A 167 11.90 8.40 18.87
N LYS A 168 11.92 7.38 18.03
CA LYS A 168 11.25 7.39 16.73
C LYS A 168 9.74 7.57 16.85
N LEU A 169 9.09 6.97 17.87
CA LEU A 169 7.66 7.18 18.16
C LEU A 169 7.37 8.66 18.47
N THR A 170 8.16 9.23 19.38
CA THR A 170 8.08 10.67 19.73
C THR A 170 8.28 11.54 18.48
N THR A 171 9.29 11.23 17.68
CA THR A 171 9.63 12.00 16.46
C THR A 171 8.49 11.98 15.44
N ALA A 172 7.81 10.85 15.25
CA ALA A 172 6.67 10.74 14.35
C ALA A 172 5.51 11.64 14.79
N VAL A 173 5.16 11.65 16.08
CA VAL A 173 4.11 12.54 16.58
C VAL A 173 4.53 14.01 16.45
N MET A 174 5.79 14.34 16.73
CA MET A 174 6.31 15.69 16.49
C MET A 174 6.21 16.11 15.03
N GLN A 175 6.60 15.23 14.10
CA GLN A 175 6.43 15.47 12.66
C GLN A 175 4.98 15.84 12.34
N GLY A 176 4.01 15.05 12.85
CA GLY A 176 2.61 15.32 12.62
C GLY A 176 2.14 16.67 13.15
N VAL A 177 2.53 17.02 14.38
CA VAL A 177 2.19 18.32 14.97
C VAL A 177 2.81 19.49 14.16
N ILE A 178 4.05 19.34 13.70
CA ILE A 178 4.72 20.32 12.84
C ILE A 178 4.00 20.48 11.50
N ASN A 179 3.52 19.36 10.96
CA ASN A 179 2.88 19.28 9.64
C ASN A 179 1.37 19.58 9.63
N GLN A 180 0.77 20.03 10.73
CA GLN A 180 -0.68 20.30 10.81
C GLN A 180 -1.21 21.26 9.74
N GLU A 181 -0.45 22.30 9.42
CA GLU A 181 -0.85 23.33 8.44
C GLU A 181 -0.07 23.20 7.11
N GLN A 182 1.22 22.93 7.20
CA GLN A 182 2.14 22.79 6.08
C GLN A 182 3.05 21.59 6.27
N ALA A 183 3.32 20.85 5.22
CA ALA A 183 4.17 19.67 5.23
C ALA A 183 5.68 20.01 5.30
N LEU A 184 6.11 20.57 6.43
CA LEU A 184 7.46 21.12 6.63
C LEU A 184 8.54 20.05 6.81
N THR A 185 8.16 18.86 7.29
CA THR A 185 9.10 17.84 7.73
C THR A 185 8.80 16.47 7.13
N TYR A 186 9.86 15.70 6.86
CA TYR A 186 9.85 14.33 6.39
C TYR A 186 10.90 13.52 7.16
N LEU A 187 10.61 12.28 7.51
CA LEU A 187 11.48 11.42 8.28
C LEU A 187 12.00 10.26 7.44
N ILE A 188 13.29 9.97 7.53
CA ILE A 188 13.88 8.76 6.96
C ILE A 188 13.88 7.68 8.04
N TRP A 189 13.00 6.70 7.86
CA TRP A 189 12.92 5.49 8.67
C TRP A 189 13.73 4.36 8.04
N LEU A 190 13.63 4.26 6.70
CA LEU A 190 14.26 3.26 5.86
C LEU A 190 14.90 3.94 4.65
N GLN A 191 15.84 3.27 3.99
CA GLN A 191 16.44 3.78 2.75
C GLN A 191 15.40 4.04 1.64
N GLN A 192 14.33 3.26 1.62
CA GLN A 192 13.23 3.41 0.66
C GLN A 192 12.56 4.79 0.72
N ASP A 193 12.52 5.44 1.89
CA ASP A 193 11.88 6.76 2.04
C ASP A 193 12.56 7.83 1.16
N LEU A 194 13.88 7.77 1.03
CA LEU A 194 14.61 8.66 0.10
C LEU A 194 14.28 8.33 -1.36
N THR A 195 14.20 7.04 -1.71
CA THR A 195 13.86 6.62 -3.07
C THR A 195 12.45 7.11 -3.45
N GLN A 196 11.50 7.11 -2.50
CA GLN A 196 10.15 7.61 -2.73
C GLN A 196 10.13 9.15 -2.97
N LEU A 197 10.95 9.92 -2.23
CA LEU A 197 11.10 11.36 -2.49
C LEU A 197 11.66 11.63 -3.89
N ASP A 198 12.65 10.84 -4.29
CA ASP A 198 13.27 10.96 -5.61
C ASP A 198 12.29 10.61 -6.73
N ASP A 199 11.56 9.50 -6.61
CA ASP A 199 10.55 9.09 -7.59
C ASP A 199 9.38 10.08 -7.70
N ALA A 200 9.05 10.75 -6.60
CA ALA A 200 8.03 11.80 -6.57
C ALA A 200 8.55 13.15 -7.10
N GLU A 201 9.84 13.25 -7.44
CA GLU A 201 10.49 14.46 -7.97
C GLU A 201 10.33 15.67 -7.07
N VAL A 202 10.38 15.47 -5.75
CA VAL A 202 10.22 16.55 -4.77
C VAL A 202 11.57 17.14 -4.38
N GLN A 203 11.57 18.45 -4.06
CA GLN A 203 12.77 19.12 -3.56
C GLN A 203 12.86 18.95 -2.04
N TYR A 204 14.02 18.56 -1.56
CA TYR A 204 14.25 18.38 -0.11
C TYR A 204 15.62 18.87 0.35
N GLU A 205 15.76 19.07 1.64
CA GLU A 205 17.02 19.41 2.30
C GLU A 205 17.28 18.47 3.45
N MET A 206 18.36 17.69 3.33
CA MET A 206 18.83 16.85 4.43
C MET A 206 19.34 17.71 5.57
N GLN A 207 18.74 17.57 6.74
CA GLN A 207 19.19 18.27 7.93
C GLN A 207 20.36 17.53 8.58
N PRO A 208 21.38 18.24 9.05
CA PRO A 208 22.51 17.63 9.72
C PRO A 208 22.07 17.00 11.05
N LEU A 209 22.63 15.83 11.36
CA LEU A 209 22.42 15.18 12.64
C LEU A 209 22.95 16.06 13.78
N ALA A 210 22.21 16.13 14.88
CA ALA A 210 22.65 16.89 16.06
C ALA A 210 23.88 16.23 16.74
N ASN A 211 24.65 17.04 17.47
CA ASN A 211 25.80 16.56 18.23
C ASN A 211 25.38 16.16 19.66
N THR A 212 24.66 15.05 19.77
CA THR A 212 24.20 14.44 21.02
C THR A 212 24.75 13.04 21.18
N SER A 213 24.68 12.48 22.39
CA SER A 213 25.20 11.13 22.66
C SER A 213 24.39 10.04 21.96
N ARG A 214 23.10 10.28 21.71
CA ARG A 214 22.13 9.38 21.06
C ARG A 214 20.99 10.18 20.43
N ASN A 215 20.08 9.55 19.72
CA ASN A 215 18.86 10.15 19.14
C ASN A 215 19.14 11.44 18.35
N ARG A 216 20.14 11.36 17.46
CA ARG A 216 20.70 12.51 16.77
C ARG A 216 19.74 13.12 15.74
N GLY A 217 18.90 12.29 15.12
CA GLY A 217 17.86 12.73 14.19
C GLY A 217 16.72 13.43 14.91
N PHE A 218 16.21 12.82 15.99
CA PHE A 218 15.24 13.46 16.88
C PHE A 218 15.74 14.80 17.41
N ALA A 219 16.99 14.84 17.91
CA ALA A 219 17.58 16.05 18.48
C ALA A 219 17.71 17.18 17.43
N ALA A 220 18.00 16.85 16.18
CA ALA A 220 18.04 17.81 15.09
C ALA A 220 16.64 18.42 14.84
N LEU A 221 15.60 17.57 14.77
CA LEU A 221 14.22 18.01 14.61
C LEU A 221 13.75 18.83 15.81
N TYR A 222 14.01 18.36 17.03
CA TYR A 222 13.67 19.08 18.27
C TYR A 222 14.31 20.48 18.29
N ASN A 223 15.60 20.59 18.05
CA ASN A 223 16.31 21.88 18.06
C ASN A 223 15.75 22.88 17.04
N MET A 224 15.31 22.39 15.86
CA MET A 224 14.75 23.25 14.82
C MET A 224 13.33 23.73 15.12
N TYR A 225 12.51 22.90 15.81
CA TYR A 225 11.07 23.13 15.92
C TYR A 225 10.52 23.20 17.35
N LYS A 226 11.36 23.10 18.40
CA LYS A 226 10.90 23.08 19.80
C LYS A 226 9.97 24.24 20.18
N ASP A 227 10.18 25.42 19.58
CA ASP A 227 9.36 26.60 19.86
C ASP A 227 7.92 26.50 19.30
N ARG A 228 7.60 25.46 18.55
CA ARG A 228 6.24 25.14 18.08
C ARG A 228 5.44 24.32 19.07
N PHE A 229 6.06 23.84 20.13
CA PHE A 229 5.44 22.98 21.13
C PHE A 229 5.22 23.72 22.44
N ASN A 230 4.18 23.31 23.18
CA ASN A 230 3.79 23.90 24.44
C ASN A 230 4.22 23.06 25.65
N CYS A 231 4.25 21.75 25.52
CA CYS A 231 4.49 20.85 26.65
C CYS A 231 5.17 19.53 26.24
N LEU A 232 5.81 18.90 27.21
CA LEU A 232 6.17 17.49 27.20
C LEU A 232 5.04 16.70 27.86
N VAL A 233 4.51 15.68 27.19
CA VAL A 233 3.44 14.81 27.72
C VAL A 233 4.08 13.49 28.12
N VAL A 234 4.28 13.32 29.44
CA VAL A 234 4.94 12.12 30.00
C VAL A 234 3.92 11.00 30.15
N TRP A 235 4.11 9.90 29.40
CA TRP A 235 3.23 8.75 29.39
C TRP A 235 3.90 7.48 29.96
N ASP A 236 3.12 6.42 30.26
CA ASP A 236 3.57 5.19 30.90
C ASP A 236 3.62 4.03 29.90
N GLU A 237 4.82 3.50 29.64
CA GLU A 237 5.03 2.32 28.75
C GLU A 237 4.34 1.05 29.26
N ASN A 238 4.03 0.96 30.56
CA ASN A 238 3.32 -0.18 31.16
C ASN A 238 1.80 -0.11 31.00
N GLN A 239 1.28 1.02 30.53
CA GLN A 239 -0.13 1.25 30.25
C GLN A 239 -0.31 1.62 28.76
N PRO A 240 -0.43 0.63 27.85
CA PRO A 240 -0.45 0.88 26.39
C PRO A 240 -1.50 1.91 25.94
N TRP A 241 -2.63 2.03 26.63
CA TRP A 241 -3.66 3.02 26.38
C TRP A 241 -3.21 4.46 26.70
N SER A 242 -2.22 4.64 27.58
CA SER A 242 -1.67 5.97 27.89
C SER A 242 -0.96 6.59 26.67
N TRP A 243 -0.43 5.77 25.76
CA TRP A 243 0.11 6.22 24.47
C TRP A 243 -0.98 6.87 23.59
N SER A 244 -2.19 6.29 23.53
CA SER A 244 -3.30 6.90 22.78
C SER A 244 -3.69 8.25 23.38
N MET A 245 -3.70 8.37 24.72
CA MET A 245 -3.94 9.64 25.41
C MET A 245 -2.85 10.66 25.10
N ALA A 246 -1.57 10.24 25.15
CA ALA A 246 -0.44 11.12 24.84
C ALA A 246 -0.47 11.64 23.41
N GLN A 247 -0.83 10.78 22.44
CA GLN A 247 -1.01 11.21 21.04
C GLN A 247 -2.12 12.26 20.90
N MET A 248 -3.30 12.04 21.51
CA MET A 248 -4.41 12.98 21.41
C MET A 248 -4.07 14.34 22.07
N ILE A 249 -3.50 14.33 23.28
CA ILE A 249 -3.06 15.55 23.94
C ILE A 249 -2.03 16.29 23.10
N SER A 250 -1.02 15.56 22.61
CA SER A 250 0.04 16.16 21.77
C SER A 250 -0.51 16.78 20.50
N SER A 251 -1.41 16.08 19.83
CA SER A 251 -2.06 16.54 18.60
C SER A 251 -2.90 17.81 18.81
N GLN A 252 -3.70 17.85 19.88
CA GLN A 252 -4.62 18.94 20.16
C GLN A 252 -3.95 20.14 20.82
N GLU A 253 -2.96 19.92 21.68
CA GLU A 253 -2.35 20.96 22.50
C GLU A 253 -0.90 21.29 22.12
N LYS A 254 -0.42 20.76 20.98
CA LYS A 254 0.97 20.91 20.51
C LYS A 254 1.98 20.39 21.54
N GLY A 255 1.78 19.18 22.02
CA GLY A 255 2.68 18.50 22.94
C GLY A 255 3.71 17.61 22.23
N ILE A 256 4.72 17.20 22.97
CA ILE A 256 5.71 16.17 22.60
C ILE A 256 5.47 14.98 23.52
N PRO A 257 5.02 13.81 23.05
CA PRO A 257 4.82 12.64 23.89
C PRO A 257 6.16 12.02 24.21
N VAL A 258 6.48 11.88 25.48
CA VAL A 258 7.77 11.37 25.95
C VAL A 258 7.58 10.32 27.03
N THR A 259 8.48 9.34 27.08
CA THR A 259 8.68 8.51 28.25
C THR A 259 9.56 9.25 29.25
N GLU A 260 9.67 8.73 30.48
CA GLU A 260 10.57 9.31 31.49
C GLU A 260 12.03 9.33 31.00
N SER A 261 12.47 8.31 30.25
CA SER A 261 13.83 8.26 29.70
C SER A 261 14.07 9.35 28.63
N MET A 262 13.07 9.59 27.79
CA MET A 262 13.15 10.64 26.77
C MET A 262 13.05 12.03 27.38
N ARG A 263 12.21 12.22 28.40
CA ARG A 263 12.13 13.49 29.14
C ARG A 263 13.49 13.86 29.73
N LYS A 264 14.17 12.90 30.40
CA LYS A 264 15.51 13.13 30.94
C LYS A 264 16.54 13.43 29.85
N PHE A 265 16.51 12.71 28.74
CA PHE A 265 17.40 12.99 27.61
C PHE A 265 17.23 14.44 27.09
N ILE A 266 15.99 14.92 26.98
CA ILE A 266 15.71 16.30 26.55
C ILE A 266 16.23 17.28 27.60
N GLU A 267 16.01 17.03 28.89
CA GLU A 267 16.48 17.89 29.99
C GLU A 267 18.00 18.00 30.03
N ASP A 268 18.69 16.86 29.94
CA ASP A 268 20.12 16.75 30.14
C ASP A 268 20.95 17.22 28.92
N GLU A 269 20.50 16.93 27.70
CA GLU A 269 21.30 17.17 26.50
C GLU A 269 20.75 18.30 25.58
N LEU A 270 19.44 18.57 25.57
CA LEU A 270 18.84 19.51 24.63
C LEU A 270 18.30 20.79 25.32
N GLY A 271 17.98 20.68 26.59
CA GLY A 271 17.31 21.71 27.35
C GLY A 271 15.80 21.79 27.08
N ILE A 272 15.02 21.76 28.14
CA ILE A 272 13.55 21.76 28.06
C ILE A 272 12.96 23.11 27.59
N GLY A 273 13.71 24.22 27.77
CA GLY A 273 13.24 25.55 27.42
C GLY A 273 12.02 25.99 28.23
N ASN A 274 11.01 26.50 27.54
CA ASN A 274 9.74 26.95 28.16
C ASN A 274 8.63 25.91 28.11
N LEU A 275 8.94 24.63 27.77
CA LEU A 275 7.94 23.58 27.69
C LEU A 275 7.44 23.20 29.08
N GLU A 276 6.12 23.18 29.27
CA GLU A 276 5.50 22.64 30.46
C GLU A 276 5.66 21.12 30.49
N VAL A 277 5.86 20.54 31.67
CA VAL A 277 5.86 19.08 31.84
C VAL A 277 4.47 18.63 32.32
N ARG A 278 3.74 17.94 31.47
CA ARG A 278 2.44 17.35 31.77
C ARG A 278 2.61 15.84 31.95
N ASP A 279 2.63 15.42 33.21
CA ASP A 279 2.72 14.01 33.59
C ASP A 279 1.32 13.39 33.64
N ILE A 280 1.03 12.46 32.68
CA ILE A 280 -0.26 11.76 32.60
C ILE A 280 -0.19 10.34 33.16
N ARG A 281 0.95 9.92 33.67
CA ARG A 281 1.10 8.62 34.32
C ARG A 281 0.19 8.56 35.57
N ASN A 282 -0.57 7.50 35.70
CA ASN A 282 -1.54 7.30 36.78
C ASN A 282 -2.63 8.39 36.89
N GLN A 283 -2.86 9.18 35.85
CA GLN A 283 -3.95 10.17 35.84
C GLN A 283 -5.33 9.50 35.86
N TRP A 284 -5.45 8.33 35.26
CA TRP A 284 -6.69 7.55 35.19
C TRP A 284 -6.46 6.15 35.74
N SER A 285 -7.49 5.61 36.44
CA SER A 285 -7.42 4.28 37.06
C SER A 285 -7.71 3.13 36.10
N SER A 286 -8.32 3.43 34.92
CA SER A 286 -8.71 2.42 33.93
C SER A 286 -8.77 3.00 32.51
N LYS A 287 -8.79 2.10 31.50
CA LYS A 287 -9.04 2.46 30.10
C LYS A 287 -10.36 3.22 29.94
N ALA A 288 -11.43 2.73 30.57
CA ALA A 288 -12.76 3.33 30.47
C ALA A 288 -12.78 4.77 30.98
N GLU A 289 -12.10 5.04 32.11
CA GLU A 289 -11.96 6.40 32.60
C GLU A 289 -11.15 7.30 31.66
N ALA A 290 -10.03 6.80 31.14
CA ALA A 290 -9.19 7.55 30.22
C ALA A 290 -9.94 7.92 28.93
N TYR A 291 -10.59 6.95 28.27
CA TYR A 291 -11.36 7.21 27.05
C TYR A 291 -12.62 8.05 27.32
N GLY A 292 -13.29 7.87 28.48
CA GLY A 292 -14.38 8.75 28.91
C GLY A 292 -13.93 10.20 29.04
N TRP A 293 -12.77 10.42 29.66
CA TRP A 293 -12.14 11.74 29.73
C TRP A 293 -11.81 12.29 28.35
N ALA A 294 -11.20 11.49 27.47
CA ALA A 294 -10.84 11.91 26.12
C ALA A 294 -12.07 12.29 25.28
N ILE A 295 -13.14 11.52 25.36
CA ILE A 295 -14.42 11.83 24.72
C ILE A 295 -14.94 13.19 25.19
N ALA A 296 -14.97 13.42 26.51
CA ALA A 296 -15.48 14.66 27.08
C ALA A 296 -14.65 15.91 26.72
N HIS A 297 -13.35 15.74 26.44
CA HIS A 297 -12.44 16.88 26.21
C HIS A 297 -12.11 17.12 24.73
N TYR A 298 -12.16 16.07 23.91
CA TYR A 298 -11.63 16.14 22.54
C TYR A 298 -12.58 15.65 21.44
N ALA A 299 -13.68 14.97 21.72
CA ALA A 299 -14.55 14.44 20.66
C ALA A 299 -15.03 15.51 19.68
N ASP A 300 -15.36 16.70 20.18
CA ASP A 300 -15.79 17.88 19.41
C ASP A 300 -14.64 18.64 18.72
N LYS A 301 -13.39 18.34 19.07
CA LYS A 301 -12.17 18.97 18.51
C LYS A 301 -11.44 18.07 17.56
N CYS A 302 -11.73 16.78 17.59
CA CYS A 302 -11.14 15.80 16.68
C CYS A 302 -11.68 15.96 15.26
N HIS A 303 -10.91 15.44 14.31
CA HIS A 303 -11.33 15.42 12.92
C HIS A 303 -12.66 14.67 12.77
N PRO A 304 -13.70 15.27 12.16
CA PRO A 304 -15.06 14.72 12.21
C PRO A 304 -15.27 13.43 11.41
N LYS A 305 -14.30 13.05 10.58
CA LYS A 305 -14.38 11.88 9.68
C LYS A 305 -13.30 10.84 9.93
N LEU A 306 -12.34 11.09 10.81
CA LEU A 306 -11.18 10.22 10.99
C LEU A 306 -11.05 9.79 12.44
N THR A 307 -10.92 8.47 12.63
CA THR A 307 -10.52 7.84 13.87
C THR A 307 -9.36 6.89 13.63
N PHE A 308 -8.63 6.57 14.67
CA PHE A 308 -7.40 5.80 14.54
C PHE A 308 -7.34 4.68 15.57
N SER A 309 -7.26 3.44 15.07
CA SER A 309 -6.82 2.30 15.88
C SER A 309 -5.28 2.29 15.86
N GLY A 310 -4.70 3.18 16.67
CA GLY A 310 -3.29 3.58 16.61
C GLY A 310 -2.54 3.46 17.93
N GLY A 311 -2.65 2.30 18.61
CA GLY A 311 -2.04 2.10 19.90
C GLY A 311 -0.57 1.72 19.89
N LEU A 312 -0.04 1.51 21.09
CA LEU A 312 1.29 0.98 21.30
C LEU A 312 1.23 -0.55 21.20
N ARG A 313 1.64 -1.09 20.05
CA ARG A 313 1.71 -2.55 19.87
C ARG A 313 2.87 -3.13 20.68
N SER A 314 2.77 -4.40 21.02
CA SER A 314 3.82 -5.11 21.77
C SER A 314 5.17 -5.19 21.06
N ASP A 315 5.16 -5.09 19.72
CA ASP A 315 6.34 -5.13 18.88
C ASP A 315 6.98 -3.75 18.62
N TYR A 316 6.53 -2.68 19.28
CA TYR A 316 7.03 -1.31 19.05
C TYR A 316 8.54 -1.16 19.28
N LYS A 317 9.11 -2.02 20.10
CA LYS A 317 10.56 -2.03 20.35
C LYS A 317 11.39 -2.50 19.17
N ASP A 318 10.78 -3.32 18.31
CA ASP A 318 11.42 -3.84 17.09
C ASP A 318 10.91 -3.09 15.86
N ASN A 319 9.64 -2.71 15.85
CA ASN A 319 8.96 -2.04 14.75
C ASN A 319 8.23 -0.77 15.20
N PRO A 320 8.94 0.36 15.44
CA PRO A 320 8.33 1.62 15.86
C PRO A 320 7.61 2.36 14.73
N TRP A 321 7.75 1.91 13.54
CA TRP A 321 7.28 2.52 12.31
C TRP A 321 5.76 2.39 12.17
N ARG A 322 5.06 3.52 12.24
CA ARG A 322 3.59 3.62 12.26
C ARG A 322 3.15 4.98 11.71
N MET A 323 1.86 5.11 11.47
CA MET A 323 1.20 6.31 10.95
C MET A 323 0.99 7.45 11.98
N TYR A 324 1.78 7.49 13.05
CA TYR A 324 1.59 8.45 14.14
C TYR A 324 1.71 9.91 13.71
N ASP A 325 2.48 10.20 12.67
CA ASP A 325 2.57 11.53 12.08
C ASP A 325 1.23 11.97 11.45
N TYR A 326 0.55 11.10 10.72
CA TYR A 326 -0.75 11.40 10.12
C TYR A 326 -1.85 11.55 11.19
N VAL A 327 -1.81 10.70 12.22
CA VAL A 327 -2.68 10.80 13.40
C VAL A 327 -2.56 12.18 14.04
N ALA A 328 -1.34 12.61 14.36
CA ALA A 328 -1.09 13.89 15.02
C ALA A 328 -1.40 15.10 14.14
N ALA A 329 -1.15 15.00 12.83
CA ALA A 329 -1.46 16.08 11.89
C ALA A 329 -2.97 16.28 11.72
N SER A 330 -3.72 15.19 11.56
CA SER A 330 -5.16 15.22 11.32
C SER A 330 -5.99 15.55 12.56
N LYS A 331 -5.42 15.44 13.76
CA LYS A 331 -6.15 15.57 15.05
C LYS A 331 -7.31 14.57 15.17
N GLY A 332 -7.17 13.37 14.62
CA GLY A 332 -8.18 12.34 14.75
C GLY A 332 -8.27 11.76 16.15
N PHE A 333 -9.41 11.17 16.49
CA PHE A 333 -9.58 10.47 17.76
C PHE A 333 -8.79 9.15 17.74
N VAL A 334 -7.98 8.88 18.76
CA VAL A 334 -7.11 7.70 18.81
C VAL A 334 -7.61 6.71 19.85
N PHE A 335 -7.70 5.43 19.50
CA PHE A 335 -7.99 4.36 20.44
C PHE A 335 -7.10 3.13 20.18
N TRP A 336 -6.98 2.29 21.20
CA TRP A 336 -6.35 0.98 21.12
C TRP A 336 -7.08 0.04 22.08
N LEU A 337 -8.03 -0.70 21.51
CA LEU A 337 -9.01 -1.49 22.23
C LEU A 337 -9.13 -2.87 21.59
N ASP A 338 -9.39 -3.87 22.42
CA ASP A 338 -9.56 -5.25 22.00
C ASP A 338 -11.00 -5.47 21.48
N ASP A 339 -11.11 -5.63 20.18
CA ASP A 339 -12.38 -5.87 19.49
C ASP A 339 -13.02 -7.23 19.78
N SER A 340 -12.37 -8.13 20.54
CA SER A 340 -12.94 -9.36 21.07
C SER A 340 -13.48 -9.21 22.50
N ASN A 341 -13.11 -8.12 23.21
CA ASN A 341 -13.49 -7.87 24.59
C ASN A 341 -14.77 -7.02 24.69
N GLY A 342 -15.74 -7.47 25.48
CA GLY A 342 -17.04 -6.77 25.61
C GLY A 342 -16.94 -5.36 26.20
N ASP A 343 -16.09 -5.16 27.19
CA ASP A 343 -15.89 -3.84 27.82
C ASP A 343 -15.22 -2.87 26.85
N ASP A 344 -14.24 -3.33 26.09
CA ASP A 344 -13.56 -2.55 25.06
C ASP A 344 -14.50 -2.21 23.89
N LYS A 345 -15.38 -3.13 23.48
CA LYS A 345 -16.44 -2.87 22.48
C LYS A 345 -17.38 -1.75 22.96
N GLN A 346 -17.76 -1.75 24.23
CA GLN A 346 -18.60 -0.68 24.77
C GLN A 346 -17.90 0.68 24.75
N ILE A 347 -16.58 0.70 24.97
CA ILE A 347 -15.80 1.95 24.83
C ILE A 347 -15.77 2.40 23.37
N MET A 348 -15.57 1.47 22.41
CA MET A 348 -15.64 1.78 20.96
C MET A 348 -17.00 2.37 20.58
N ASP A 349 -18.10 1.75 21.01
CA ASP A 349 -19.45 2.27 20.78
C ASP A 349 -19.61 3.69 21.33
N ASN A 350 -19.09 3.97 22.52
CA ASN A 350 -19.12 5.31 23.09
C ASN A 350 -18.31 6.31 22.25
N ILE A 351 -17.15 5.92 21.73
CA ILE A 351 -16.33 6.76 20.84
C ILE A 351 -17.13 7.09 19.57
N PHE A 352 -17.66 6.08 18.88
CA PHE A 352 -18.39 6.28 17.63
C PHE A 352 -19.72 7.02 17.82
N ASN A 353 -20.39 6.86 18.96
CA ASN A 353 -21.62 7.58 19.28
C ASN A 353 -21.37 9.01 19.80
N SER A 354 -20.16 9.34 20.25
CA SER A 354 -19.81 10.68 20.75
C SER A 354 -19.59 11.69 19.64
N GLY A 355 -19.25 11.22 18.44
CA GLY A 355 -19.03 12.01 17.23
C GLY A 355 -20.18 11.86 16.24
N SER A 356 -20.34 12.82 15.37
CA SER A 356 -21.25 12.70 14.23
C SER A 356 -20.44 12.25 13.02
N TYR A 357 -20.20 10.95 12.92
CA TYR A 357 -19.44 10.39 11.78
C TYR A 357 -20.33 10.30 10.54
N PRO A 358 -20.10 11.16 9.52
CA PRO A 358 -20.86 11.09 8.27
C PRO A 358 -20.50 9.82 7.49
N VAL A 359 -21.34 9.49 6.50
CA VAL A 359 -21.09 8.37 5.58
C VAL A 359 -19.71 8.49 4.97
N GLY A 360 -18.98 7.37 4.95
CA GLY A 360 -17.61 7.31 4.45
C GLY A 360 -16.54 7.78 5.42
N SER A 361 -16.87 8.08 6.68
CA SER A 361 -15.86 8.27 7.72
C SER A 361 -14.90 7.08 7.75
N SER A 362 -13.66 7.28 8.19
CA SER A 362 -12.62 6.27 8.10
C SER A 362 -12.02 5.94 9.46
N VAL A 363 -11.81 4.66 9.71
CA VAL A 363 -10.94 4.16 10.77
C VAL A 363 -9.63 3.70 10.16
N PHE A 364 -8.55 4.31 10.59
CA PHE A 364 -7.19 4.01 10.15
C PHE A 364 -6.48 3.09 11.14
N GLY A 365 -5.52 2.33 10.67
CA GLY A 365 -4.67 1.48 11.47
C GLY A 365 -4.95 0.01 11.26
N TYR A 366 -4.95 -0.75 12.36
CA TYR A 366 -5.21 -2.19 12.38
C TYR A 366 -5.94 -2.58 13.67
N GLY A 367 -6.67 -3.70 13.65
CA GLY A 367 -7.29 -4.24 14.86
C GLY A 367 -6.25 -4.75 15.85
N MET A 368 -6.58 -4.75 17.15
CA MET A 368 -5.74 -5.37 18.18
C MET A 368 -5.63 -6.88 17.97
N ASN A 369 -6.67 -7.51 17.46
CA ASN A 369 -6.69 -8.90 17.03
C ASN A 369 -6.17 -9.06 15.60
N ALA A 370 -5.62 -10.22 15.28
CA ALA A 370 -4.77 -10.49 14.12
C ALA A 370 -5.30 -10.11 12.73
N ASN A 371 -6.62 -9.95 12.55
CA ASN A 371 -7.18 -9.70 11.22
C ASN A 371 -7.93 -8.36 11.07
N GLY A 372 -8.19 -7.63 12.16
CA GLY A 372 -9.00 -6.41 12.11
C GLY A 372 -10.45 -6.61 11.64
N ASP A 373 -10.87 -7.86 11.40
CA ASP A 373 -12.20 -8.18 10.86
C ASP A 373 -13.33 -7.70 11.79
N GLU A 374 -13.22 -7.99 13.08
CA GLU A 374 -14.24 -7.58 14.05
C GLU A 374 -14.28 -6.07 14.22
N LEU A 375 -13.11 -5.41 14.26
CA LEU A 375 -13.05 -3.96 14.29
C LEU A 375 -13.73 -3.34 13.07
N ASN A 376 -13.47 -3.86 11.87
CA ASN A 376 -14.11 -3.36 10.64
C ASN A 376 -15.64 -3.53 10.69
N LYS A 377 -16.15 -4.66 11.18
CA LYS A 377 -17.59 -4.88 11.37
C LYS A 377 -18.19 -3.87 12.34
N ILE A 378 -17.54 -3.63 13.49
CA ILE A 378 -17.97 -2.64 14.47
C ILE A 378 -18.02 -1.24 13.84
N THR A 379 -16.99 -0.85 13.10
CA THR A 379 -16.92 0.49 12.50
C THR A 379 -17.95 0.69 11.38
N ASN A 380 -18.24 -0.36 10.62
CA ASN A 380 -19.19 -0.28 9.50
C ASN A 380 -20.61 0.03 9.97
N ILE A 381 -21.06 -0.51 11.10
CA ILE A 381 -22.39 -0.17 11.65
C ILE A 381 -22.49 1.30 12.11
N HIS A 382 -21.37 1.98 12.26
CA HIS A 382 -21.26 3.41 12.59
C HIS A 382 -20.91 4.31 11.37
N ASN A 383 -21.20 3.90 10.15
CA ASN A 383 -20.94 4.64 8.89
C ASN A 383 -19.47 4.81 8.53
N ALA A 384 -18.56 4.12 9.19
CA ALA A 384 -17.13 4.22 8.91
C ALA A 384 -16.61 2.98 8.16
N GLY A 385 -15.80 3.22 7.13
CA GLY A 385 -15.02 2.19 6.46
C GLY A 385 -13.63 2.10 7.08
N PHE A 386 -12.90 1.04 6.76
CA PHE A 386 -11.57 0.79 7.30
C PHE A 386 -10.49 1.12 6.27
N VAL A 387 -9.43 1.78 6.70
CA VAL A 387 -8.23 2.04 5.91
C VAL A 387 -7.04 1.38 6.60
N VAL A 388 -6.67 0.22 6.11
CA VAL A 388 -5.57 -0.57 6.68
C VAL A 388 -4.25 0.17 6.45
N SER A 389 -3.57 0.58 7.53
CA SER A 389 -2.46 1.55 7.44
C SER A 389 -1.45 1.47 8.58
N ASP A 390 -1.35 0.32 9.24
CA ASP A 390 -0.57 0.17 10.48
C ASP A 390 0.89 0.61 10.32
N TYR A 391 1.58 0.15 9.28
CA TYR A 391 3.00 0.47 9.00
C TYR A 391 3.16 1.53 7.89
N TYR A 392 2.37 2.61 7.95
CA TYR A 392 2.44 3.71 7.00
C TYR A 392 3.02 4.96 7.66
N ALA A 393 4.18 5.41 7.23
CA ALA A 393 4.85 6.59 7.76
C ALA A 393 4.82 7.76 6.77
N ASN A 394 5.13 8.96 7.28
CA ASN A 394 5.14 10.19 6.49
C ASN A 394 3.80 10.54 5.81
N GLY A 395 2.68 9.99 6.30
CA GLY A 395 1.36 10.29 5.76
C GLY A 395 1.01 11.77 5.82
N SER A 396 1.45 12.48 6.87
CA SER A 396 1.28 13.93 7.03
C SER A 396 2.04 14.77 6.00
N TYR A 397 3.06 14.20 5.36
CA TYR A 397 3.76 14.82 4.23
C TYR A 397 3.07 14.48 2.90
N TRP A 398 2.84 13.20 2.65
CA TRP A 398 2.31 12.74 1.37
C TRP A 398 0.89 13.24 1.07
N CYS A 399 0.06 13.45 2.09
CA CYS A 399 -1.28 13.99 1.92
C CYS A 399 -1.31 15.46 1.47
N SER A 400 -0.19 16.18 1.53
CA SER A 400 -0.13 17.62 1.17
C SER A 400 -0.29 17.87 -0.33
N PHE A 401 0.08 16.90 -1.17
CA PHE A 401 0.07 17.07 -2.62
C PHE A 401 -1.36 17.14 -3.16
N PRO A 402 -1.60 17.97 -4.21
CA PRO A 402 -2.90 18.04 -4.84
C PRO A 402 -3.38 16.69 -5.35
N SER A 403 -4.62 16.34 -5.06
CA SER A 403 -5.27 15.17 -5.63
C SER A 403 -5.36 15.29 -7.16
N LYS A 404 -5.22 14.17 -7.86
CA LYS A 404 -5.33 14.09 -9.33
C LYS A 404 -6.35 13.02 -9.69
N ALA A 405 -7.06 13.22 -10.79
CA ALA A 405 -7.87 12.19 -11.39
C ALA A 405 -7.06 11.43 -12.43
N PHE A 406 -7.33 10.13 -12.51
CA PHE A 406 -6.67 9.21 -13.40
C PHE A 406 -7.70 8.46 -14.26
N GLN A 407 -7.22 7.84 -15.32
CA GLN A 407 -8.04 7.01 -16.20
C GLN A 407 -7.23 5.80 -16.69
N GLN A 408 -7.93 4.73 -16.98
CA GLN A 408 -7.44 3.57 -17.71
C GLN A 408 -8.33 3.31 -18.92
N ARG A 409 -7.84 2.55 -19.89
CA ARG A 409 -8.68 2.08 -20.98
C ARG A 409 -9.80 1.20 -20.43
N LYS A 410 -10.87 1.08 -21.19
CA LYS A 410 -11.92 0.10 -20.90
C LYS A 410 -11.50 -1.30 -21.32
N GLY A 411 -12.13 -2.30 -20.71
CA GLY A 411 -11.94 -3.69 -21.08
C GLY A 411 -12.33 -3.95 -22.55
N ILE A 412 -11.54 -4.78 -23.22
CA ILE A 412 -11.73 -5.18 -24.60
C ILE A 412 -12.11 -6.66 -24.61
N ALA A 413 -13.28 -6.97 -25.17
CA ALA A 413 -13.75 -8.33 -25.26
C ALA A 413 -12.90 -9.13 -26.26
N GLY A 414 -12.29 -10.22 -25.79
CA GLY A 414 -11.70 -11.24 -26.63
C GLY A 414 -12.75 -12.17 -27.25
N GLU A 415 -12.36 -12.92 -28.28
CA GLU A 415 -13.15 -14.03 -28.78
C GLU A 415 -13.00 -15.23 -27.82
N VAL A 416 -14.12 -15.72 -27.27
CA VAL A 416 -14.09 -16.87 -26.36
C VAL A 416 -14.60 -18.13 -27.05
N LYS A 417 -13.94 -19.26 -26.81
CA LYS A 417 -14.21 -20.55 -27.49
C LYS A 417 -14.44 -21.67 -26.49
N PRO A 418 -15.37 -22.62 -26.75
CA PRO A 418 -15.43 -23.86 -26.00
C PRO A 418 -14.07 -24.59 -25.98
N GLY A 419 -13.80 -25.30 -24.92
CA GLY A 419 -12.52 -25.99 -24.74
C GLY A 419 -11.38 -25.15 -24.17
N LYS A 420 -11.61 -23.85 -24.01
CA LYS A 420 -10.63 -22.92 -23.43
C LYS A 420 -11.02 -22.47 -22.01
N ILE A 421 -10.01 -22.10 -21.25
CA ILE A 421 -10.12 -21.50 -19.92
C ILE A 421 -9.48 -20.11 -19.97
N TYR A 422 -10.27 -19.07 -19.72
CA TYR A 422 -9.84 -17.67 -19.71
C TYR A 422 -9.58 -17.23 -18.27
N VAL A 423 -8.38 -16.72 -18.02
CA VAL A 423 -7.90 -16.49 -16.65
C VAL A 423 -7.48 -15.04 -16.46
N ALA A 424 -8.00 -14.40 -15.43
CA ALA A 424 -7.45 -13.17 -14.87
C ALA A 424 -6.69 -13.48 -13.58
N ILE A 425 -5.56 -12.82 -13.38
CA ILE A 425 -4.72 -12.95 -12.19
C ILE A 425 -4.63 -11.59 -11.52
N SER A 426 -4.82 -11.52 -10.20
CA SER A 426 -4.69 -10.28 -9.46
C SER A 426 -3.72 -10.41 -8.29
N LEU A 427 -2.92 -9.36 -8.06
CA LEU A 427 -2.11 -9.16 -6.87
C LEU A 427 -2.96 -8.52 -5.78
N SER A 428 -2.89 -9.05 -4.56
CA SER A 428 -3.68 -8.62 -3.41
C SER A 428 -3.06 -7.52 -2.56
N ASP A 429 -3.80 -7.21 -1.52
CA ASP A 429 -3.50 -6.37 -0.35
C ASP A 429 -3.50 -4.85 -0.63
N GLY A 430 -4.02 -4.43 -1.77
CA GLY A 430 -4.09 -3.01 -2.13
C GLY A 430 -5.17 -2.17 -1.43
N ASP A 431 -5.97 -2.75 -0.52
CA ASP A 431 -6.75 -1.98 0.46
C ASP A 431 -5.87 -1.44 1.59
N ASN A 432 -4.66 -1.95 1.68
CA ASN A 432 -3.71 -1.69 2.72
C ASN A 432 -2.66 -0.68 2.24
N ILE A 433 -2.82 0.59 2.61
CA ILE A 433 -1.94 1.67 2.14
C ILE A 433 -0.48 1.51 2.59
N GLN A 434 -0.23 0.76 3.66
CA GLN A 434 1.14 0.40 4.03
C GLN A 434 1.75 -0.58 3.03
N PHE A 435 0.94 -1.51 2.51
CA PHE A 435 1.39 -2.44 1.48
C PHE A 435 1.65 -1.70 0.18
N ASP A 436 0.74 -0.81 -0.21
CA ASP A 436 0.92 0.04 -1.38
C ASP A 436 2.20 0.87 -1.29
N ALA A 437 2.47 1.50 -0.13
CA ALA A 437 3.64 2.34 0.05
C ALA A 437 4.97 1.56 0.17
N ASN A 438 4.94 0.27 0.51
CA ASN A 438 6.15 -0.50 0.81
C ASN A 438 6.32 -1.69 -0.13
N SER A 439 5.67 -2.82 0.16
CA SER A 439 5.90 -4.08 -0.55
C SER A 439 5.53 -4.00 -2.03
N LEU A 440 4.37 -3.42 -2.34
CA LEU A 440 3.93 -3.29 -3.73
C LEU A 440 4.80 -2.27 -4.49
N TYR A 441 5.21 -1.19 -3.81
CA TYR A 441 6.17 -0.25 -4.37
C TYR A 441 7.49 -0.94 -4.75
N GLN A 442 8.04 -1.80 -3.88
CA GLN A 442 9.22 -2.61 -4.19
C GLN A 442 8.98 -3.55 -5.38
N ILE A 443 7.81 -4.20 -5.44
CA ILE A 443 7.44 -5.06 -6.57
C ILE A 443 7.48 -4.29 -7.89
N PHE A 444 7.01 -3.06 -7.92
CA PHE A 444 7.07 -2.22 -9.11
C PHE A 444 8.49 -1.79 -9.48
N LYS A 445 9.33 -1.55 -8.49
CA LYS A 445 10.74 -1.13 -8.70
C LYS A 445 11.66 -2.29 -9.06
N GLU A 446 11.51 -3.44 -8.41
CA GLU A 446 12.49 -4.53 -8.42
C GLU A 446 11.96 -5.80 -9.11
N GLY A 447 10.65 -5.89 -9.38
CA GLY A 447 10.01 -7.07 -9.95
C GLY A 447 10.57 -7.43 -11.33
N LYS A 448 11.39 -8.48 -11.39
CA LYS A 448 11.89 -9.03 -12.65
C LYS A 448 10.75 -9.68 -13.43
N ARG A 449 10.79 -9.60 -14.75
CA ARG A 449 9.79 -10.15 -15.67
C ARG A 449 8.38 -9.52 -15.55
N ARG A 450 8.22 -8.39 -14.80
CA ARG A 450 6.96 -7.64 -14.75
C ARG A 450 6.55 -7.18 -16.16
N GLY A 451 5.26 -7.29 -16.47
CA GLY A 451 4.71 -6.95 -17.78
C GLY A 451 4.81 -8.07 -18.84
N GLU A 452 5.36 -9.25 -18.50
CA GLU A 452 5.36 -10.41 -19.43
C GLU A 452 4.02 -11.16 -19.43
N VAL A 453 3.18 -10.97 -18.39
CA VAL A 453 1.85 -11.59 -18.29
C VAL A 453 0.83 -10.55 -17.82
N PRO A 454 -0.45 -10.66 -18.25
CA PRO A 454 -1.52 -9.78 -17.78
C PRO A 454 -1.79 -9.98 -16.29
N VAL A 455 -1.79 -8.89 -15.53
CA VAL A 455 -2.04 -8.93 -14.07
C VAL A 455 -2.86 -7.71 -13.63
N GLY A 456 -3.89 -7.92 -12.84
CA GLY A 456 -4.55 -6.89 -12.05
C GLY A 456 -3.73 -6.58 -10.80
N VAL A 457 -3.61 -5.31 -10.47
CA VAL A 457 -2.88 -4.85 -9.28
C VAL A 457 -3.86 -4.08 -8.40
N THR A 458 -4.17 -4.62 -7.22
CA THR A 458 -5.07 -3.93 -6.29
C THR A 458 -4.39 -2.72 -5.66
N LEU A 459 -5.12 -1.62 -5.53
CA LEU A 459 -4.71 -0.39 -4.87
C LEU A 459 -5.88 0.21 -4.09
N ALA A 460 -5.56 0.93 -3.02
CA ALA A 460 -6.55 1.74 -2.31
C ALA A 460 -6.93 2.98 -3.14
N ALA A 461 -8.19 3.12 -3.54
CA ALA A 461 -8.64 4.31 -4.29
C ALA A 461 -8.51 5.59 -3.45
N GLY A 462 -8.48 5.49 -2.12
CA GLY A 462 -8.22 6.59 -1.19
C GLY A 462 -6.82 7.21 -1.33
N LEU A 463 -5.86 6.54 -1.95
CA LEU A 463 -4.53 7.09 -2.28
C LEU A 463 -4.63 8.38 -3.10
N GLN A 464 -5.71 8.58 -3.85
CA GLN A 464 -5.96 9.81 -4.61
C GLN A 464 -5.90 11.06 -3.73
N GLU A 465 -6.27 10.97 -2.45
CA GLU A 465 -6.17 12.07 -1.47
C GLU A 465 -5.10 11.81 -0.40
N LEU A 466 -4.89 10.57 0.03
CA LEU A 466 -3.94 10.21 1.09
C LEU A 466 -2.48 10.28 0.61
N ASN A 467 -2.21 9.82 -0.59
CA ASN A 467 -0.86 9.87 -1.20
C ASN A 467 -0.96 9.97 -2.73
N PRO A 468 -1.33 11.15 -3.26
CA PRO A 468 -1.49 11.33 -4.71
C PRO A 468 -0.23 11.01 -5.52
N LYS A 469 0.96 11.21 -4.93
CA LYS A 469 2.24 10.92 -5.58
C LYS A 469 2.48 9.42 -5.74
N LEU A 470 2.06 8.62 -4.77
CA LEU A 470 2.16 7.17 -4.86
C LEU A 470 1.20 6.60 -5.93
N LEU A 471 -0.04 7.10 -5.99
CA LEU A 471 -0.98 6.69 -7.03
C LEU A 471 -0.46 7.08 -8.42
N GLU A 472 0.08 8.29 -8.56
CA GLU A 472 0.73 8.74 -9.80
C GLU A 472 1.93 7.86 -10.18
N PHE A 473 2.74 7.45 -9.20
CA PHE A 473 3.86 6.51 -9.42
C PHE A 473 3.38 5.20 -10.06
N TYR A 474 2.29 4.61 -9.57
CA TYR A 474 1.73 3.39 -10.14
C TYR A 474 1.28 3.60 -11.59
N TYR A 475 0.56 4.67 -11.87
CA TYR A 475 0.14 5.00 -13.23
C TYR A 475 1.32 5.25 -14.19
N LYS A 476 2.33 5.98 -13.74
CA LYS A 476 3.55 6.23 -14.53
C LYS A 476 4.34 4.96 -14.86
N ASN A 477 4.25 3.96 -14.01
CA ASN A 477 5.04 2.72 -14.14
C ASN A 477 4.21 1.52 -14.63
N MET A 478 2.95 1.70 -15.01
CA MET A 478 2.15 0.64 -15.65
C MET A 478 2.81 0.15 -16.94
N THR A 479 2.65 -1.15 -17.20
CA THR A 479 2.87 -1.76 -18.50
C THR A 479 1.52 -2.02 -19.19
N PRO A 480 1.48 -2.31 -20.50
CA PRO A 480 0.23 -2.72 -21.18
C PRO A 480 -0.43 -3.98 -20.59
N ASN A 481 0.31 -4.76 -19.82
CA ASN A 481 -0.16 -5.95 -19.11
C ASN A 481 -0.51 -5.72 -17.65
N ASP A 482 -0.58 -4.46 -17.20
CA ASP A 482 -1.05 -4.12 -15.87
C ASP A 482 -2.44 -3.46 -15.95
N GLU A 483 -3.34 -3.85 -15.05
CA GLU A 483 -4.57 -3.12 -14.72
C GLU A 483 -4.51 -2.73 -13.25
N LEU A 484 -4.66 -1.45 -12.94
CA LEU A 484 -4.84 -0.99 -11.57
C LEU A 484 -6.31 -1.17 -11.18
N THR A 485 -6.56 -1.94 -10.12
CA THR A 485 -7.90 -2.32 -9.67
C THR A 485 -8.12 -1.84 -8.24
N ALA A 486 -9.38 -1.68 -7.84
CA ALA A 486 -9.67 -1.36 -6.45
C ALA A 486 -9.45 -2.57 -5.54
N GLY A 487 -8.72 -2.37 -4.45
CA GLY A 487 -8.70 -3.31 -3.33
C GLY A 487 -10.07 -3.43 -2.67
N PRO A 488 -10.26 -4.36 -1.74
CA PRO A 488 -11.53 -4.52 -1.04
C PRO A 488 -11.92 -3.25 -0.26
N SER A 489 -13.07 -2.68 -0.39
CA SER A 489 -14.19 -2.88 -1.32
C SER A 489 -14.30 -1.71 -2.29
N GLY A 490 -13.24 -0.89 -2.34
CA GLY A 490 -13.19 0.34 -3.12
C GLY A 490 -12.29 1.41 -2.48
N PHE A 491 -12.82 2.58 -2.14
CA PHE A 491 -12.00 3.63 -1.50
C PHE A 491 -11.72 3.36 -0.01
N GLN A 492 -12.47 2.45 0.58
CA GLN A 492 -12.29 1.91 1.94
C GLN A 492 -12.64 0.44 1.93
N PHE A 493 -12.08 -0.32 2.88
CA PHE A 493 -12.50 -1.69 3.13
C PHE A 493 -13.76 -1.70 3.99
N ILE A 494 -14.83 -2.34 3.50
CA ILE A 494 -16.07 -2.55 4.23
C ILE A 494 -16.59 -3.97 4.04
N TYR A 495 -17.44 -4.40 5.00
CA TYR A 495 -18.34 -5.53 4.88
C TYR A 495 -19.74 -5.01 4.53
N GLY A 496 -20.21 -5.27 3.33
CA GLY A 496 -21.47 -4.68 2.82
C GLY A 496 -22.68 -4.96 3.70
N ASP A 497 -22.79 -6.15 4.27
CA ASP A 497 -23.83 -6.57 5.19
C ASP A 497 -23.81 -5.84 6.55
N TYR A 498 -22.62 -5.58 7.09
CA TYR A 498 -22.47 -4.76 8.30
C TYR A 498 -22.68 -3.28 8.04
N TYR A 499 -22.14 -2.76 6.95
CA TYR A 499 -22.35 -1.35 6.58
C TYR A 499 -23.84 -1.07 6.31
N ALA A 500 -24.58 -2.02 5.75
CA ALA A 500 -26.01 -1.88 5.52
C ALA A 500 -26.83 -1.75 6.82
N GLN A 501 -26.35 -2.28 7.95
CA GLN A 501 -26.99 -2.12 9.26
C GLN A 501 -27.00 -0.67 9.73
N SER A 502 -26.08 0.17 9.25
CA SER A 502 -26.12 1.60 9.48
C SER A 502 -27.27 2.32 8.74
N GLY A 503 -27.91 1.64 7.79
CA GLY A 503 -28.92 2.22 6.89
C GLY A 503 -28.34 3.12 5.80
N LYS A 504 -27.01 3.18 5.62
CA LYS A 504 -26.31 4.13 4.76
C LYS A 504 -25.54 3.49 3.60
N TYR A 505 -25.70 2.19 3.35
CA TYR A 505 -24.94 1.49 2.33
C TYR A 505 -25.12 2.08 0.92
N ALA A 506 -26.35 2.48 0.56
CA ALA A 506 -26.60 3.11 -0.73
C ALA A 506 -25.84 4.44 -0.91
N GLU A 507 -25.79 5.27 0.15
CA GLU A 507 -25.04 6.53 0.14
C GLU A 507 -23.53 6.27 0.00
N TRP A 508 -23.04 5.25 0.70
CA TRP A 508 -21.63 4.84 0.57
C TRP A 508 -21.31 4.34 -0.84
N LEU A 509 -22.19 3.56 -1.47
CA LEU A 509 -22.01 3.09 -2.85
C LEU A 509 -21.91 4.25 -3.86
N GLU A 510 -22.73 5.28 -3.73
CA GLU A 510 -22.66 6.47 -4.57
C GLU A 510 -21.35 7.24 -4.36
N MET A 511 -20.85 7.30 -3.13
CA MET A 511 -19.55 7.88 -2.82
C MET A 511 -18.43 7.05 -3.40
N ASN A 512 -18.45 5.74 -3.18
CA ASN A 512 -17.46 4.79 -3.70
C ASN A 512 -17.35 4.87 -5.22
N LYS A 513 -18.47 4.95 -5.92
CA LYS A 513 -18.52 5.12 -7.39
C LYS A 513 -17.72 6.35 -7.85
N LYS A 514 -17.85 7.48 -7.16
CA LYS A 514 -17.12 8.71 -7.48
C LYS A 514 -15.62 8.53 -7.28
N TRP A 515 -15.22 7.92 -6.16
CA TRP A 515 -13.82 7.65 -5.86
C TRP A 515 -13.19 6.72 -6.89
N LEU A 516 -13.84 5.60 -7.23
CA LEU A 516 -13.34 4.65 -8.20
C LEU A 516 -13.25 5.25 -9.60
N SER A 517 -14.27 6.01 -10.00
CA SER A 517 -14.30 6.70 -11.30
C SER A 517 -13.13 7.68 -11.45
N THR A 518 -12.86 8.50 -10.43
CA THR A 518 -11.77 9.48 -10.49
C THR A 518 -10.39 8.89 -10.21
N ALA A 519 -10.32 7.71 -9.58
CA ALA A 519 -9.11 6.91 -9.52
C ALA A 519 -8.83 6.15 -10.83
N GLY A 520 -9.81 6.02 -11.74
CA GLY A 520 -9.69 5.32 -13.02
C GLY A 520 -9.81 3.80 -12.91
N PHE A 521 -10.43 3.27 -11.87
CA PHE A 521 -10.55 1.83 -11.65
C PHE A 521 -11.83 1.27 -12.27
N HIS A 522 -11.69 0.21 -13.06
CA HIS A 522 -12.79 -0.49 -13.73
C HIS A 522 -13.16 -1.82 -13.05
N THR A 523 -12.29 -2.33 -12.21
CA THR A 523 -12.46 -3.58 -11.48
C THR A 523 -12.30 -3.33 -9.98
N ALA A 524 -13.17 -3.94 -9.16
CA ALA A 524 -13.03 -3.96 -7.71
C ALA A 524 -13.01 -5.39 -7.17
N HIS A 525 -12.32 -5.56 -6.06
CA HIS A 525 -12.35 -6.82 -5.28
C HIS A 525 -13.33 -6.65 -4.12
N LEU A 526 -14.17 -7.64 -3.86
CA LEU A 526 -15.05 -7.66 -2.70
C LEU A 526 -14.75 -8.89 -1.85
N TRP A 527 -14.70 -8.67 -0.54
CA TRP A 527 -14.40 -9.70 0.45
C TRP A 527 -15.49 -9.74 1.52
N ASN A 528 -15.73 -10.95 2.04
CA ASN A 528 -16.53 -11.19 3.24
C ASN A 528 -17.93 -10.55 3.23
N THR A 529 -18.52 -10.36 2.06
CA THR A 529 -19.94 -10.02 1.95
C THR A 529 -20.69 -11.30 1.69
N ASP A 530 -21.34 -11.86 2.71
CA ASP A 530 -21.95 -13.19 2.63
C ASP A 530 -23.32 -13.16 1.98
N GLU A 531 -24.00 -12.00 1.98
CA GLU A 531 -25.35 -11.90 1.44
C GLU A 531 -25.38 -11.42 -0.01
N GLN A 532 -25.93 -12.26 -0.88
CA GLN A 532 -26.08 -12.02 -2.31
C GLN A 532 -26.71 -10.65 -2.64
N MET A 533 -27.64 -10.15 -1.82
CA MET A 533 -28.32 -8.88 -2.06
C MET A 533 -27.39 -7.68 -2.02
N TYR A 534 -26.35 -7.70 -1.20
CA TYR A 534 -25.38 -6.59 -1.11
C TYR A 534 -24.43 -6.57 -2.29
N PHE A 535 -24.06 -7.73 -2.82
CA PHE A 535 -23.36 -7.84 -4.10
C PHE A 535 -24.20 -7.24 -5.23
N GLU A 536 -25.48 -7.58 -5.30
CA GLU A 536 -26.37 -7.05 -6.34
C GLU A 536 -26.55 -5.53 -6.22
N GLN A 537 -26.62 -4.98 -5.01
CA GLN A 537 -26.63 -3.53 -4.81
C GLN A 537 -25.33 -2.88 -5.30
N TYR A 538 -24.18 -3.49 -4.99
CA TYR A 538 -22.91 -2.99 -5.48
C TYR A 538 -22.84 -3.04 -7.01
N MET A 539 -23.23 -4.12 -7.66
CA MET A 539 -23.28 -4.23 -9.12
C MET A 539 -24.23 -3.18 -9.72
N LYS A 540 -25.43 -3.00 -9.16
CA LYS A 540 -26.42 -2.01 -9.61
C LYS A 540 -25.96 -0.56 -9.44
N SER A 541 -25.04 -0.28 -8.53
CA SER A 541 -24.43 1.05 -8.39
C SER A 541 -23.60 1.45 -9.61
N LYS A 542 -23.11 0.46 -10.38
CA LYS A 542 -22.21 0.68 -11.53
C LYS A 542 -20.97 1.49 -11.16
N ALA A 543 -20.42 1.21 -9.98
CA ALA A 543 -19.17 1.82 -9.53
C ALA A 543 -17.97 1.34 -10.36
N VAL A 544 -18.06 0.09 -10.86
CA VAL A 544 -17.07 -0.58 -11.69
C VAL A 544 -17.73 -1.39 -12.80
N ASP A 545 -16.96 -1.85 -13.77
CA ASP A 545 -17.41 -2.76 -14.83
C ASP A 545 -17.33 -4.24 -14.41
N ALA A 546 -16.48 -4.56 -13.42
CA ALA A 546 -16.26 -5.91 -12.94
C ALA A 546 -16.05 -5.97 -11.42
N ILE A 547 -16.51 -7.08 -10.83
CA ILE A 547 -16.26 -7.44 -9.43
C ILE A 547 -15.58 -8.80 -9.39
N MET A 548 -14.44 -8.87 -8.70
CA MET A 548 -13.77 -10.11 -8.33
C MET A 548 -14.21 -10.47 -6.91
N ASP A 549 -15.01 -11.52 -6.80
CA ASP A 549 -15.65 -11.92 -5.54
C ASP A 549 -14.77 -12.87 -4.74
N GLY A 550 -14.18 -12.37 -3.66
CA GLY A 550 -13.38 -13.13 -2.70
C GLY A 550 -14.14 -13.54 -1.44
N SER A 551 -15.45 -13.33 -1.36
CA SER A 551 -16.24 -13.63 -0.16
C SER A 551 -16.39 -15.12 0.10
N ASN A 552 -16.48 -15.92 -0.94
CA ASN A 552 -16.57 -17.37 -0.81
C ASN A 552 -15.18 -18.00 -0.78
N ARG A 553 -14.62 -18.17 0.41
CA ARG A 553 -13.34 -18.84 0.63
C ARG A 553 -13.40 -20.36 0.33
N THR A 554 -14.55 -20.90 -0.01
CA THR A 554 -14.68 -22.29 -0.44
C THR A 554 -14.25 -22.36 -1.90
N HIS A 555 -13.20 -23.14 -2.15
CA HIS A 555 -12.66 -23.44 -3.47
C HIS A 555 -13.74 -23.97 -4.40
N THR A 556 -14.28 -23.10 -5.25
CA THR A 556 -15.16 -23.56 -6.32
C THR A 556 -14.30 -24.21 -7.39
N THR A 557 -14.48 -25.49 -7.60
CA THR A 557 -13.82 -26.26 -8.68
C THR A 557 -14.36 -25.90 -10.08
N GLY A 558 -15.25 -24.89 -10.16
CA GLY A 558 -15.86 -24.41 -11.40
C GLY A 558 -15.60 -22.92 -11.64
N SER A 559 -16.00 -22.45 -12.80
CA SER A 559 -16.12 -21.04 -13.10
C SER A 559 -17.54 -20.58 -12.77
N SER A 560 -17.68 -19.66 -11.84
CA SER A 560 -18.96 -19.02 -11.54
C SER A 560 -18.85 -17.53 -11.86
N TYR A 561 -19.85 -17.03 -12.57
CA TYR A 561 -19.93 -15.63 -12.98
C TYR A 561 -21.38 -15.20 -13.10
N LYS A 562 -21.64 -13.91 -12.92
CA LYS A 562 -22.95 -13.32 -12.97
C LYS A 562 -22.90 -11.98 -13.67
N LEU A 563 -23.93 -11.65 -14.46
CA LEU A 563 -24.09 -10.34 -15.08
C LEU A 563 -25.35 -9.66 -14.48
N VAL A 564 -25.18 -8.45 -13.94
CA VAL A 564 -26.28 -7.62 -13.44
C VAL A 564 -26.05 -6.20 -13.94
N ASP A 565 -27.03 -5.68 -14.67
CA ASP A 565 -27.03 -4.31 -15.22
C ASP A 565 -25.75 -3.92 -15.98
N GLY A 566 -25.11 -4.89 -16.64
CA GLY A 566 -23.87 -4.69 -17.40
C GLY A 566 -22.60 -4.84 -16.58
N VAL A 567 -22.68 -5.05 -15.28
CA VAL A 567 -21.54 -5.35 -14.40
C VAL A 567 -21.35 -6.85 -14.28
N VAL A 568 -20.13 -7.32 -14.43
CA VAL A 568 -19.76 -8.74 -14.33
C VAL A 568 -19.22 -9.03 -12.95
N ARG A 569 -19.73 -10.06 -12.27
CA ARG A 569 -19.14 -10.66 -11.08
C ARG A 569 -18.47 -11.96 -11.46
N ILE A 570 -17.26 -12.18 -11.00
CA ILE A 570 -16.49 -13.43 -11.20
C ILE A 570 -16.08 -13.94 -9.82
N ASP A 571 -16.43 -15.18 -9.52
CA ASP A 571 -16.02 -15.78 -8.27
C ASP A 571 -14.51 -16.06 -8.29
N GLN A 572 -13.86 -15.72 -7.20
CA GLN A 572 -12.44 -15.95 -6.98
C GLN A 572 -12.17 -17.46 -6.88
N GLY A 573 -11.06 -17.86 -7.51
CA GLY A 573 -10.48 -19.17 -7.30
C GLY A 573 -9.73 -19.28 -5.96
N THR A 574 -8.73 -20.15 -5.93
CA THR A 574 -7.87 -20.29 -4.75
C THR A 574 -7.11 -19.01 -4.47
N MET A 575 -7.03 -18.65 -3.20
CA MET A 575 -6.11 -17.63 -2.73
C MET A 575 -4.70 -18.23 -2.67
N CYS A 576 -3.86 -17.88 -3.64
CA CYS A 576 -2.52 -18.44 -3.79
C CYS A 576 -1.54 -17.75 -2.86
N ARG A 577 -0.87 -18.52 -2.00
CA ARG A 577 0.08 -18.03 -0.99
C ARG A 577 1.50 -18.51 -1.24
N ASN A 578 1.65 -19.69 -1.82
CA ASN A 578 2.93 -20.37 -1.92
C ASN A 578 3.29 -20.66 -3.38
N ASN A 579 4.57 -20.89 -3.62
CA ASN A 579 5.03 -21.40 -4.90
C ASN A 579 4.31 -22.70 -5.27
N GLY A 580 3.81 -22.80 -6.48
CA GLY A 580 3.03 -23.91 -7.00
C GLY A 580 1.51 -23.82 -6.74
N ASP A 581 1.01 -22.81 -6.02
CA ASP A 581 -0.42 -22.67 -5.76
C ASP A 581 -1.19 -22.30 -7.04
N VAL A 582 -0.66 -21.41 -7.87
CA VAL A 582 -1.26 -21.01 -9.15
C VAL A 582 -1.37 -22.22 -10.08
N TYR A 583 -0.29 -22.97 -10.22
CA TYR A 583 -0.30 -24.21 -11.01
C TYR A 583 -1.36 -25.18 -10.51
N ARG A 584 -1.44 -25.44 -9.20
CA ARG A 584 -2.43 -26.35 -8.61
C ARG A 584 -3.87 -25.86 -8.82
N ASP A 585 -4.10 -24.55 -8.65
CA ASP A 585 -5.41 -23.95 -8.86
C ASP A 585 -5.87 -24.13 -10.31
N LEU A 586 -5.03 -23.77 -11.27
CA LEU A 586 -5.35 -23.91 -12.68
C LEU A 586 -5.55 -25.37 -13.10
N MET A 587 -4.68 -26.27 -12.69
CA MET A 587 -4.79 -27.70 -13.00
C MET A 587 -5.98 -28.39 -12.31
N SER A 588 -6.62 -27.76 -11.32
CA SER A 588 -7.85 -28.28 -10.70
C SER A 588 -9.09 -28.09 -11.57
N VAL A 589 -9.01 -27.28 -12.63
CA VAL A 589 -10.14 -26.98 -13.53
C VAL A 589 -9.94 -27.67 -14.86
N SER A 590 -10.90 -28.50 -15.26
CA SER A 590 -10.87 -29.18 -16.58
C SER A 590 -11.63 -28.35 -17.62
N PRO A 591 -11.07 -28.18 -18.83
CA PRO A 591 -11.76 -27.46 -19.91
C PRO A 591 -13.05 -28.18 -20.31
N SER A 592 -14.07 -27.41 -20.71
CA SER A 592 -15.33 -27.94 -21.16
C SER A 592 -15.43 -27.89 -22.68
N PRO A 593 -15.69 -29.00 -23.38
CA PRO A 593 -15.85 -28.99 -24.83
C PRO A 593 -17.13 -28.29 -25.30
N ARG A 594 -18.02 -27.94 -24.38
CA ARG A 594 -19.33 -27.33 -24.69
C ARG A 594 -19.38 -25.82 -24.48
N ARG A 595 -18.49 -25.27 -23.64
CA ARG A 595 -18.49 -23.84 -23.30
C ARG A 595 -17.07 -23.37 -22.90
N PRO A 596 -16.79 -22.08 -23.02
CA PRO A 596 -15.60 -21.48 -22.37
C PRO A 596 -15.76 -21.54 -20.85
N LEU A 597 -14.64 -21.57 -20.13
CA LEU A 597 -14.60 -21.37 -18.68
C LEU A 597 -13.86 -20.08 -18.36
N PHE A 598 -14.24 -19.45 -17.25
CA PHE A 598 -13.64 -18.18 -16.79
C PHE A 598 -13.16 -18.38 -15.36
N ARG A 599 -11.94 -17.93 -15.07
CA ARG A 599 -11.29 -18.11 -13.78
C ARG A 599 -10.64 -16.84 -13.30
N HIS A 600 -10.78 -16.53 -12.03
CA HIS A 600 -9.98 -15.51 -11.37
C HIS A 600 -9.05 -16.15 -10.35
N VAL A 601 -7.74 -15.85 -10.43
CA VAL A 601 -6.69 -16.29 -9.52
C VAL A 601 -6.23 -15.08 -8.70
N TYR A 602 -6.21 -15.22 -7.39
CA TYR A 602 -5.84 -14.15 -6.48
C TYR A 602 -4.56 -14.49 -5.73
N LEU A 603 -3.51 -13.72 -5.95
CA LEU A 603 -2.22 -13.90 -5.30
C LEU A 603 -2.18 -13.11 -3.99
N LEU A 604 -2.02 -13.80 -2.87
CA LEU A 604 -1.77 -13.12 -1.59
C LEU A 604 -0.32 -12.66 -1.58
N THR A 605 -0.12 -11.44 -2.03
CA THR A 605 1.17 -10.92 -2.52
C THR A 605 2.23 -10.86 -1.44
N ASN A 606 1.85 -10.58 -0.16
CA ASN A 606 2.76 -10.62 0.98
C ASN A 606 3.45 -11.98 1.18
N TYR A 607 2.78 -13.06 0.80
CA TYR A 607 3.33 -14.43 0.94
C TYR A 607 3.92 -14.94 -0.37
N TYR A 608 3.20 -14.76 -1.47
CA TYR A 608 3.61 -15.25 -2.78
C TYR A 608 4.72 -14.43 -3.41
N GLY A 609 4.75 -13.13 -3.14
CA GLY A 609 5.59 -12.15 -3.83
C GLY A 609 7.04 -12.09 -3.39
N PHE A 610 7.37 -12.68 -2.24
CA PHE A 610 8.69 -12.49 -1.62
C PHE A 610 9.36 -13.82 -1.23
N GLU A 611 10.68 -13.82 -1.26
CA GLU A 611 11.54 -14.84 -0.67
C GLU A 611 12.57 -14.13 0.21
N GLY A 612 12.32 -14.12 1.53
CA GLY A 612 12.96 -13.15 2.41
C GLY A 612 12.62 -11.73 1.97
N ASN A 613 13.65 -10.92 1.72
CA ASN A 613 13.50 -9.55 1.23
C ASN A 613 13.51 -9.44 -0.31
N LYS A 614 13.68 -10.55 -1.02
CA LYS A 614 13.78 -10.54 -2.48
C LYS A 614 12.39 -10.60 -3.10
N VAL A 615 12.11 -9.69 -4.03
CA VAL A 615 10.92 -9.72 -4.87
C VAL A 615 11.02 -10.85 -5.90
N VAL A 616 10.05 -11.77 -5.90
CA VAL A 616 10.05 -12.97 -6.77
C VAL A 616 8.70 -13.22 -7.44
N VAL A 617 7.69 -12.37 -7.25
CA VAL A 617 6.30 -12.60 -7.63
C VAL A 617 6.14 -12.98 -9.11
N TYR A 618 6.70 -12.20 -10.02
CA TYR A 618 6.54 -12.45 -11.46
C TYR A 618 7.39 -13.62 -11.95
N GLU A 619 8.56 -13.83 -11.35
CA GLU A 619 9.43 -14.97 -11.69
C GLU A 619 8.78 -16.31 -11.30
N ARG A 620 8.11 -16.35 -10.12
CA ARG A 620 7.32 -17.51 -9.68
C ARG A 620 6.11 -17.71 -10.58
N LEU A 621 5.31 -16.67 -10.73
CA LEU A 621 4.09 -16.72 -11.54
C LEU A 621 4.38 -17.25 -12.95
N ILE A 622 5.32 -16.65 -13.65
CA ILE A 622 5.60 -17.02 -15.03
C ILE A 622 6.10 -18.46 -15.13
N LYS A 623 6.94 -18.93 -14.20
CA LYS A 623 7.36 -20.34 -14.17
C LYS A 623 6.18 -21.30 -14.00
N GLU A 624 5.21 -20.94 -13.18
CA GLU A 624 4.01 -21.77 -12.99
C GLU A 624 3.13 -21.76 -14.24
N LEU A 625 2.97 -20.61 -14.91
CA LEU A 625 2.21 -20.49 -16.16
C LEU A 625 2.91 -21.25 -17.32
N GLU A 626 4.23 -21.16 -17.42
CA GLU A 626 5.03 -21.96 -18.38
C GLU A 626 4.81 -23.46 -18.18
N ARG A 627 4.71 -23.91 -16.93
CA ARG A 627 4.41 -25.30 -16.60
C ARG A 627 2.97 -25.69 -16.98
N VAL A 628 1.99 -24.80 -16.68
CA VAL A 628 0.59 -25.01 -17.10
C VAL A 628 0.50 -25.19 -18.61
N GLU A 629 1.18 -24.35 -19.40
CA GLU A 629 1.19 -24.45 -20.84
C GLU A 629 1.87 -25.73 -21.35
N GLN A 630 2.92 -26.21 -20.67
CA GLN A 630 3.56 -27.49 -21.01
C GLN A 630 2.63 -28.69 -20.77
N ASP A 631 1.90 -28.69 -19.66
CA ASP A 631 1.04 -29.80 -19.28
C ASP A 631 -0.33 -29.78 -19.97
N CYS A 632 -0.82 -28.58 -20.34
CA CYS A 632 -2.12 -28.38 -21.03
C CYS A 632 -1.97 -27.38 -22.18
N PRO A 633 -1.27 -27.74 -23.27
CA PRO A 633 -1.02 -26.83 -24.37
C PRO A 633 -2.30 -26.23 -24.95
N ASP A 634 -2.25 -24.94 -25.27
CA ASP A 634 -3.35 -24.22 -25.94
C ASP A 634 -4.71 -24.29 -25.19
N THR A 635 -4.70 -24.51 -23.88
CA THR A 635 -5.92 -24.63 -23.08
C THR A 635 -6.26 -23.31 -22.37
N TYR A 636 -5.25 -22.60 -21.87
CA TYR A 636 -5.43 -21.40 -21.05
C TYR A 636 -5.11 -20.14 -21.86
N GLU A 637 -5.92 -19.10 -21.63
CA GLU A 637 -5.67 -17.75 -22.14
C GLU A 637 -5.70 -16.76 -20.97
N PHE A 638 -4.60 -16.02 -20.81
CA PHE A 638 -4.43 -15.05 -19.74
C PHE A 638 -4.76 -13.65 -20.24
N MET A 639 -5.59 -12.92 -19.49
CA MET A 639 -6.05 -11.57 -19.83
C MET A 639 -6.20 -10.70 -18.60
N LEU A 640 -6.26 -9.39 -18.80
CA LEU A 640 -6.52 -8.47 -17.71
C LEU A 640 -7.93 -8.69 -17.12
N PRO A 641 -8.16 -8.40 -15.83
CA PRO A 641 -9.49 -8.52 -15.19
C PRO A 641 -10.60 -7.81 -15.96
N MET A 642 -10.36 -6.58 -16.42
CA MET A 642 -11.33 -5.84 -17.24
C MET A 642 -11.62 -6.47 -18.61
N ASP A 643 -10.62 -7.10 -19.23
CA ASP A 643 -10.80 -7.78 -20.52
C ASP A 643 -11.55 -9.10 -20.37
N LEU A 644 -11.28 -9.82 -19.27
CA LEU A 644 -12.03 -11.02 -18.89
C LEU A 644 -13.52 -10.68 -18.68
N ALA A 645 -13.78 -9.61 -17.93
CA ALA A 645 -15.15 -9.16 -17.70
C ALA A 645 -15.86 -8.73 -18.99
N ALA A 646 -15.18 -7.98 -19.86
CA ALA A 646 -15.72 -7.60 -21.17
C ALA A 646 -16.03 -8.81 -22.05
N SER A 647 -15.16 -9.83 -22.01
CA SER A 647 -15.33 -11.10 -22.76
C SER A 647 -16.51 -11.92 -22.23
N ILE A 648 -16.68 -12.01 -20.91
CA ILE A 648 -17.84 -12.65 -20.27
C ILE A 648 -19.13 -11.92 -20.63
N ARG A 649 -19.16 -10.59 -20.56
CA ARG A 649 -20.31 -9.77 -20.92
C ARG A 649 -20.74 -10.05 -22.36
N LYS A 650 -19.81 -9.95 -23.30
CA LYS A 650 -20.07 -10.26 -24.72
C LYS A 650 -20.61 -11.68 -24.90
N TYR A 651 -19.97 -12.67 -24.28
CA TYR A 651 -20.38 -14.08 -24.38
C TYR A 651 -21.84 -14.27 -23.91
N ILE A 652 -22.24 -13.65 -22.79
CA ILE A 652 -23.60 -13.74 -22.27
C ILE A 652 -24.60 -13.04 -23.21
N GLU A 653 -24.26 -11.83 -23.69
CA GLU A 653 -25.11 -11.02 -24.59
C GLU A 653 -25.33 -11.71 -25.94
N GLU A 654 -24.36 -12.50 -26.42
CA GLU A 654 -24.46 -13.31 -27.62
C GLU A 654 -25.21 -14.67 -27.41
N GLY A 655 -25.79 -14.89 -26.22
CA GLY A 655 -26.57 -16.09 -25.91
C GLY A 655 -25.74 -17.26 -25.37
N GLY A 656 -24.54 -17.00 -24.88
CA GLY A 656 -23.69 -17.99 -24.23
C GLY A 656 -24.35 -18.57 -22.99
N VAL A 657 -24.10 -19.85 -22.74
CA VAL A 657 -24.70 -20.61 -21.64
C VAL A 657 -23.82 -20.56 -20.38
N TYR A 658 -24.42 -20.33 -19.21
CA TYR A 658 -23.76 -20.34 -17.90
C TYR A 658 -23.20 -21.73 -17.52
#